data_71d5d98de160ec333b47d07736c5458b
#
_entry.id   71d5d98de160ec333b47d07736c5458b
#
_cell.length_a   1.000
_cell.length_b   1.000
_cell.length_c   1.000
_cell.angle_alpha   90.00
_cell.angle_beta   90.00
_cell.angle_gamma   90.00
#
_symmetry.space_group_name_H-M   'P 1'
#
loop_
_entity.id
_entity.type
_entity.pdbx_description
1 polymer ?
#
loop_
_entity_poly.entity_id
_entity_poly.type
_entity_poly.pdbx_seq_one_letter_code
_entity_poly.pdbx_strand_id
1 'polypeptide(L)'
;MKKTYQILKVNNKRNYRRIIGGIRHIDGVNNVNLNKEKEVLYIECNDDIIELDSKILKCLNEYEKSARIEEVIATEVYRKVILLKGLDCGHCAARIESIAKKQLNYERIAVDFSTERFIIETKDKELFNNILNEVEKIAHKVDPKIIVCDMESKKQYHDLDEKPLMPLFQLILFLIGVSIVGTYVTIKSINLGTVKWLFADDLYPFELYEIIILLVAMFLTGYQVILDFIVNIFKRRELDEKFLMTVAAIGAVVTGHNIEAVAVMILYQVGKMLQEKAINHSRKSIKELLSYEVTSARLKVDDEELEVEVESVLPGDILIIKTGEMIPIDGVIVEGKTFLDSKALTGESIYQNVKVGDSVRSGAINMGNVIEVKAKKIYRDSTMSQILDMVENASAAKAKTENFITKFAKVYTPVVVVIAMIVSFLLPFAFALFEGDISLTWKYMLGDGESRGFIYTGMVFLVIACPCALVISIPLAFFGGIGLASKRGILVKGSNYLEALSNTEYILFDKTGTLTKGDFAVQEIVSVDPNFKVEELHKLMAYAEYHSTHPIGISIVESYGKDLIFPEIIDDYVHLPGYGVRAYINGARIAVVNSKMLDENKIEYQKIENPNLVLYILREKRMIGYVIIGDTIREDASETIKNLRKQGIKKVSILTGDNKLVSESVGKTLSVDNIYAELFPQDKVKVLEEHKNAVSEGKKVVFVGDGINDAPVISGADVGIAMSVTASEGSIAIADVVVMNDKLKKINEAIEISKITKKIVIQNTVMSLAIKFAVFIVNILNVHTTIWLAIFSDVGVSLLAILNALRINRIFYKRYLGAKKDE
;
A
#
# COMPACT_ATOMS: atom_id res chain seq x y z
N MET A 1 7.15 -33.49 -10.40
CA MET A 1 8.16 -32.62 -9.77
C MET A 1 8.80 -31.72 -10.82
N LYS A 2 9.03 -30.43 -10.52
CA LYS A 2 9.77 -29.50 -11.42
C LYS A 2 11.12 -29.22 -10.80
N LYS A 3 12.19 -29.44 -11.54
CA LYS A 3 13.55 -29.14 -11.11
C LYS A 3 14.21 -28.15 -12.06
N THR A 4 14.99 -27.24 -11.51
CA THR A 4 15.71 -26.22 -12.27
C THR A 4 17.20 -26.40 -12.08
N TYR A 5 17.94 -26.46 -13.17
CA TYR A 5 19.39 -26.63 -13.15
C TYR A 5 20.08 -25.51 -13.91
N GLN A 6 21.13 -24.96 -13.36
CA GLN A 6 22.04 -24.08 -14.11
C GLN A 6 23.11 -24.93 -14.78
N ILE A 7 23.27 -24.75 -16.08
CA ILE A 7 24.30 -25.41 -16.85
C ILE A 7 25.55 -24.50 -16.88
N LEU A 8 26.66 -25.02 -16.40
CA LEU A 8 27.93 -24.29 -16.35
C LEU A 8 28.91 -24.85 -17.37
N LYS A 9 29.70 -23.96 -17.99
CA LYS A 9 30.85 -24.30 -18.88
C LYS A 9 30.46 -25.04 -20.16
N VAL A 10 29.39 -24.66 -20.85
CA VAL A 10 29.07 -25.13 -22.21
C VAL A 10 29.75 -24.21 -23.21
N ASN A 11 30.78 -24.70 -23.87
CA ASN A 11 31.61 -23.95 -24.84
C ASN A 11 30.95 -23.84 -26.22
N ASN A 12 30.07 -24.78 -26.59
CA ASN A 12 29.44 -24.80 -27.90
C ASN A 12 27.93 -24.80 -27.82
N LYS A 13 27.32 -23.61 -28.02
CA LYS A 13 25.84 -23.41 -28.00
C LYS A 13 25.04 -24.20 -29.05
N ARG A 14 25.70 -24.78 -30.07
CA ARG A 14 25.05 -25.67 -31.06
C ARG A 14 24.68 -27.03 -30.45
N ASN A 15 25.28 -27.43 -29.35
CA ASN A 15 25.00 -28.70 -28.68
C ASN A 15 23.71 -28.66 -27.85
N TYR A 16 23.15 -27.49 -27.53
CA TYR A 16 21.95 -27.40 -26.71
C TYR A 16 20.75 -28.21 -27.23
N ARG A 17 20.53 -28.24 -28.56
CA ARG A 17 19.42 -29.05 -29.12
C ARG A 17 19.63 -30.55 -28.89
N ARG A 18 20.87 -31.04 -28.96
CA ARG A 18 21.21 -32.47 -28.73
C ARG A 18 21.10 -32.81 -27.24
N ILE A 19 21.54 -31.92 -26.37
CA ILE A 19 21.43 -32.04 -24.90
C ILE A 19 19.95 -32.13 -24.50
N ILE A 20 19.09 -31.21 -24.96
CA ILE A 20 17.64 -31.25 -24.69
C ILE A 20 17.02 -32.57 -25.21
N GLY A 21 17.41 -33.01 -26.42
CA GLY A 21 16.95 -34.27 -26.98
C GLY A 21 17.33 -35.46 -26.12
N GLY A 22 18.61 -35.51 -25.66
CA GLY A 22 19.08 -36.58 -24.78
C GLY A 22 18.38 -36.62 -23.42
N ILE A 23 18.16 -35.45 -22.80
CA ILE A 23 17.49 -35.37 -21.49
C ILE A 23 16.01 -35.76 -21.60
N ARG A 24 15.33 -35.43 -22.70
CA ARG A 24 13.93 -35.87 -22.95
C ARG A 24 13.79 -37.38 -23.04
N HIS A 25 14.84 -38.14 -23.37
CA HIS A 25 14.83 -39.59 -23.46
C HIS A 25 15.17 -40.28 -22.11
N ILE A 26 15.35 -39.52 -21.04
CA ILE A 26 15.51 -40.08 -19.69
C ILE A 26 14.14 -40.53 -19.20
N ASP A 27 14.01 -41.83 -18.85
CA ASP A 27 12.74 -42.38 -18.35
C ASP A 27 12.23 -41.57 -17.14
N GLY A 28 10.98 -41.14 -17.24
CA GLY A 28 10.32 -40.36 -16.21
C GLY A 28 10.42 -38.84 -16.37
N VAL A 29 11.13 -38.33 -17.37
CA VAL A 29 11.16 -36.91 -17.72
C VAL A 29 10.00 -36.63 -18.68
N ASN A 30 9.09 -35.76 -18.26
CA ASN A 30 7.88 -35.39 -19.03
C ASN A 30 8.13 -34.22 -19.97
N ASN A 31 8.88 -33.21 -19.53
CA ASN A 31 9.17 -32.01 -20.31
C ASN A 31 10.54 -31.44 -19.96
N VAL A 32 11.22 -30.89 -20.98
CA VAL A 32 12.54 -30.26 -20.83
C VAL A 32 12.56 -28.97 -21.64
N ASN A 33 12.84 -27.86 -20.97
CA ASN A 33 13.00 -26.57 -21.61
C ASN A 33 14.33 -25.92 -21.17
N LEU A 34 15.04 -25.28 -22.10
CA LEU A 34 16.31 -24.63 -21.85
C LEU A 34 16.25 -23.17 -22.24
N ASN A 35 16.44 -22.32 -21.28
CA ASN A 35 16.72 -20.90 -21.52
C ASN A 35 18.18 -20.73 -21.93
N LYS A 36 18.42 -20.53 -23.24
CA LYS A 36 19.77 -20.44 -23.83
C LYS A 36 20.55 -19.20 -23.44
N GLU A 37 19.86 -18.11 -23.02
CA GLU A 37 20.51 -16.87 -22.62
C GLU A 37 21.02 -16.94 -21.18
N LYS A 38 20.23 -17.58 -20.30
CA LYS A 38 20.58 -17.75 -18.87
C LYS A 38 21.28 -19.07 -18.57
N GLU A 39 21.37 -19.97 -19.58
CA GLU A 39 21.94 -21.33 -19.43
C GLU A 39 21.21 -22.14 -18.34
N VAL A 40 19.90 -21.94 -18.19
CA VAL A 40 19.05 -22.58 -17.18
C VAL A 40 18.15 -23.62 -17.83
N LEU A 41 18.20 -24.85 -17.32
CA LEU A 41 17.44 -26.01 -17.75
C LEU A 41 16.27 -26.26 -16.79
N TYR A 42 15.06 -26.24 -17.33
CA TYR A 42 13.83 -26.58 -16.60
C TYR A 42 13.40 -28.00 -16.96
N ILE A 43 13.22 -28.85 -15.97
CA ILE A 43 12.84 -30.25 -16.17
C ILE A 43 11.59 -30.56 -15.38
N GLU A 44 10.54 -31.06 -16.06
CA GLU A 44 9.39 -31.66 -15.45
C GLU A 44 9.53 -33.18 -15.45
N CYS A 45 9.49 -33.82 -14.28
CA CYS A 45 9.66 -35.25 -14.13
C CYS A 45 8.64 -35.85 -13.15
N ASN A 46 8.44 -37.15 -13.22
CA ASN A 46 7.70 -37.89 -12.22
C ASN A 46 8.47 -37.92 -10.89
N ASP A 47 7.77 -38.01 -9.74
CA ASP A 47 8.36 -37.79 -8.41
C ASP A 47 9.42 -38.83 -7.97
N ASP A 48 9.60 -39.92 -8.70
CA ASP A 48 10.41 -41.10 -8.27
C ASP A 48 11.68 -41.34 -9.12
N ILE A 49 12.27 -40.34 -9.76
CA ILE A 49 13.51 -40.56 -10.51
C ILE A 49 14.69 -40.52 -9.56
N ILE A 50 15.15 -41.73 -9.17
CA ILE A 50 16.40 -41.91 -8.41
C ILE A 50 17.58 -41.45 -9.27
N GLU A 51 18.46 -40.60 -8.73
CA GLU A 51 19.67 -40.10 -9.38
C GLU A 51 19.47 -39.29 -10.68
N LEU A 52 18.41 -38.47 -10.76
CA LEU A 52 18.12 -37.62 -11.92
C LEU A 52 19.34 -36.76 -12.29
N ASP A 53 20.03 -36.19 -11.30
CA ASP A 53 21.18 -35.29 -11.46
C ASP A 53 22.35 -36.02 -12.13
N SER A 54 22.61 -37.29 -11.76
CA SER A 54 23.66 -38.10 -12.34
C SER A 54 23.35 -38.50 -13.80
N LYS A 55 22.08 -38.76 -14.12
CA LYS A 55 21.59 -39.08 -15.47
C LYS A 55 21.67 -37.85 -16.39
N ILE A 56 21.28 -36.67 -15.90
CA ILE A 56 21.39 -35.43 -16.64
C ILE A 56 22.87 -35.10 -16.89
N LEU A 57 23.72 -35.21 -15.86
CA LEU A 57 25.16 -34.97 -15.99
C LEU A 57 25.83 -35.93 -16.98
N LYS A 58 25.42 -37.20 -17.00
CA LYS A 58 25.89 -38.17 -17.95
C LYS A 58 25.53 -37.82 -19.39
N CYS A 59 24.26 -37.42 -19.61
CA CYS A 59 23.81 -36.96 -20.90
C CYS A 59 24.53 -35.67 -21.37
N LEU A 60 24.79 -34.74 -20.47
CA LEU A 60 25.53 -33.52 -20.75
C LEU A 60 26.99 -33.85 -21.17
N ASN A 61 27.66 -34.75 -20.42
CA ASN A 61 29.04 -35.12 -20.64
C ASN A 61 29.26 -35.92 -21.94
N GLU A 62 28.23 -36.54 -22.51
CA GLU A 62 28.28 -37.15 -23.83
C GLU A 62 28.50 -36.13 -24.95
N TYR A 63 27.99 -34.90 -24.78
CA TYR A 63 28.07 -33.84 -25.78
C TYR A 63 29.07 -32.75 -25.43
N GLU A 64 29.39 -32.57 -24.13
CA GLU A 64 30.30 -31.54 -23.63
C GLU A 64 30.97 -32.00 -22.32
N LYS A 65 32.20 -32.56 -22.41
CA LYS A 65 32.92 -33.14 -21.27
C LYS A 65 33.27 -32.15 -20.13
N SER A 66 33.17 -30.83 -20.38
CA SER A 66 33.45 -29.77 -19.40
C SER A 66 32.20 -29.23 -18.73
N ALA A 67 30.99 -29.64 -19.17
CA ALA A 67 29.76 -29.14 -18.63
C ALA A 67 29.51 -29.63 -17.20
N ARG A 68 29.01 -28.74 -16.36
CA ARG A 68 28.54 -29.03 -15.00
C ARG A 68 27.10 -28.56 -14.84
N ILE A 69 26.39 -29.20 -13.93
CA ILE A 69 25.06 -28.77 -13.52
C ILE A 69 25.10 -28.46 -12.02
N GLU A 70 24.40 -27.37 -11.65
CA GLU A 70 24.08 -27.08 -10.28
C GLU A 70 22.56 -26.96 -10.18
N GLU A 71 21.94 -27.71 -9.25
CA GLU A 71 20.52 -27.54 -8.98
C GLU A 71 20.31 -26.14 -8.39
N VAL A 72 19.54 -25.32 -9.07
CA VAL A 72 19.15 -24.00 -8.57
C VAL A 72 18.03 -24.27 -7.56
N ILE A 73 18.39 -24.44 -6.29
CA ILE A 73 17.45 -24.42 -5.20
C ILE A 73 17.02 -22.96 -5.06
N ALA A 74 16.02 -22.57 -5.84
CA ALA A 74 15.30 -21.36 -5.57
C ALA A 74 14.69 -21.52 -4.17
N THR A 75 15.09 -20.71 -3.23
CA THR A 75 14.37 -20.56 -1.95
C THR A 75 13.06 -19.85 -2.24
N GLU A 76 12.18 -20.52 -2.99
CA GLU A 76 10.86 -20.01 -3.32
C GLU A 76 10.02 -20.04 -2.04
N VAL A 77 9.70 -18.86 -1.56
CA VAL A 77 8.65 -18.72 -0.56
C VAL A 77 7.33 -18.83 -1.32
N TYR A 78 6.65 -19.96 -1.14
CA TYR A 78 5.32 -20.17 -1.70
C TYR A 78 4.32 -19.33 -0.92
N ARG A 79 3.43 -18.63 -1.63
CA ARG A 79 2.40 -17.79 -1.06
C ARG A 79 1.03 -18.30 -1.49
N LYS A 80 0.09 -18.35 -0.52
CA LYS A 80 -1.32 -18.65 -0.80
C LYS A 80 -2.20 -17.58 -0.18
N VAL A 81 -3.17 -17.11 -0.96
CA VAL A 81 -4.16 -16.11 -0.54
C VAL A 81 -5.53 -16.76 -0.49
N ILE A 82 -6.17 -16.71 0.67
CA ILE A 82 -7.49 -17.28 0.93
C ILE A 82 -8.44 -16.13 1.25
N LEU A 83 -9.61 -16.10 0.63
CA LEU A 83 -10.61 -15.07 0.88
C LEU A 83 -11.47 -15.46 2.10
N LEU A 84 -11.56 -14.57 3.09
CA LEU A 84 -12.41 -14.68 4.28
C LEU A 84 -13.64 -13.79 4.13
N LYS A 85 -14.58 -14.18 3.28
CA LYS A 85 -15.75 -13.36 2.95
C LYS A 85 -16.69 -13.22 4.15
N GLY A 86 -17.05 -11.98 4.48
CA GLY A 86 -17.88 -11.65 5.65
C GLY A 86 -17.07 -11.35 6.91
N LEU A 87 -15.78 -11.05 6.76
CA LEU A 87 -14.93 -10.56 7.84
C LEU A 87 -15.27 -9.09 8.15
N ASP A 88 -16.24 -8.87 9.04
CA ASP A 88 -16.86 -7.57 9.27
C ASP A 88 -16.12 -6.68 10.27
N CYS A 89 -15.18 -7.22 11.03
CA CYS A 89 -14.50 -6.45 12.06
C CYS A 89 -12.98 -6.67 12.12
N GLY A 90 -12.23 -5.59 12.32
CA GLY A 90 -10.78 -5.65 12.47
C GLY A 90 -10.32 -6.44 13.71
N HIS A 91 -11.16 -6.54 14.75
CA HIS A 91 -10.90 -7.38 15.91
C HIS A 91 -10.99 -8.87 15.57
N CYS A 92 -11.98 -9.26 14.76
CA CYS A 92 -12.11 -10.64 14.26
C CYS A 92 -10.91 -11.03 13.42
N ALA A 93 -10.46 -10.15 12.52
CA ALA A 93 -9.26 -10.35 11.72
C ALA A 93 -8.01 -10.60 12.58
N ALA A 94 -7.77 -9.72 13.56
CA ALA A 94 -6.64 -9.84 14.48
C ALA A 94 -6.69 -11.13 15.31
N ARG A 95 -7.90 -11.59 15.64
CA ARG A 95 -8.08 -12.82 16.39
C ARG A 95 -7.83 -14.07 15.55
N ILE A 96 -8.35 -14.11 14.33
CA ILE A 96 -8.06 -15.16 13.34
C ILE A 96 -6.55 -15.28 13.14
N GLU A 97 -5.88 -14.16 12.91
CA GLU A 97 -4.43 -14.09 12.75
C GLU A 97 -3.68 -14.62 13.97
N SER A 98 -4.10 -14.21 15.19
CA SER A 98 -3.47 -14.66 16.44
C SER A 98 -3.64 -16.15 16.70
N ILE A 99 -4.81 -16.72 16.36
CA ILE A 99 -5.07 -18.16 16.48
C ILE A 99 -4.27 -18.94 15.44
N ALA A 100 -4.26 -18.43 14.19
CA ALA A 100 -3.52 -19.05 13.10
C ALA A 100 -2.01 -19.09 13.38
N LYS A 101 -1.41 -18.00 13.85
CA LYS A 101 0.01 -17.95 14.27
C LYS A 101 0.37 -18.92 15.39
N LYS A 102 -0.59 -19.33 16.22
CA LYS A 102 -0.37 -20.30 17.30
C LYS A 102 -0.57 -21.75 16.87
N GLN A 103 -1.44 -21.99 15.88
CA GLN A 103 -1.84 -23.34 15.48
C GLN A 103 -1.18 -23.81 14.19
N LEU A 104 -0.80 -22.88 13.32
CA LEU A 104 -0.21 -23.13 12.01
C LEU A 104 1.29 -22.75 12.03
N ASN A 105 2.11 -23.60 11.46
CA ASN A 105 3.55 -23.43 11.41
C ASN A 105 3.98 -22.94 10.01
N TYR A 106 3.83 -21.63 9.77
CA TYR A 106 4.21 -20.97 8.52
C TYR A 106 5.14 -19.79 8.81
N GLU A 107 5.98 -19.44 7.85
CA GLU A 107 6.94 -18.32 7.98
C GLU A 107 6.21 -16.98 8.16
N ARG A 108 5.09 -16.81 7.46
CA ARG A 108 4.28 -15.61 7.58
C ARG A 108 2.80 -15.94 7.53
N ILE A 109 2.05 -15.33 8.43
CA ILE A 109 0.58 -15.35 8.43
C ILE A 109 0.11 -13.92 8.66
N ALA A 110 -0.76 -13.42 7.78
CA ALA A 110 -1.39 -12.12 7.90
C ALA A 110 -2.87 -12.20 7.52
N VAL A 111 -3.72 -11.47 8.25
CA VAL A 111 -5.14 -11.34 7.94
C VAL A 111 -5.46 -9.89 7.67
N ASP A 112 -5.82 -9.61 6.42
CA ASP A 112 -6.25 -8.30 6.00
C ASP A 112 -7.76 -8.15 6.08
N PHE A 113 -8.18 -7.30 7.01
CA PHE A 113 -9.59 -6.96 7.21
C PHE A 113 -10.18 -6.17 6.04
N SER A 114 -9.39 -5.31 5.37
CA SER A 114 -9.89 -4.40 4.34
C SER A 114 -10.18 -5.11 3.02
N THR A 115 -9.37 -6.09 2.67
CA THR A 115 -9.51 -6.93 1.47
C THR A 115 -10.15 -8.28 1.76
N GLU A 116 -10.44 -8.59 3.04
CA GLU A 116 -10.98 -9.87 3.49
C GLU A 116 -10.06 -11.07 3.15
N ARG A 117 -8.74 -10.86 3.10
CA ARG A 117 -7.77 -11.87 2.68
C ARG A 117 -6.99 -12.44 3.86
N PHE A 118 -6.74 -13.75 3.80
CA PHE A 118 -5.84 -14.48 4.67
C PHE A 118 -4.62 -14.88 3.85
N ILE A 119 -3.46 -14.34 4.19
CA ILE A 119 -2.23 -14.50 3.44
C ILE A 119 -1.29 -15.42 4.22
N ILE A 120 -0.76 -16.43 3.54
CA ILE A 120 0.18 -17.39 4.11
C ILE A 120 1.39 -17.49 3.20
N GLU A 121 2.57 -17.51 3.83
CA GLU A 121 3.84 -17.72 3.13
C GLU A 121 4.61 -18.86 3.81
N THR A 122 5.12 -19.80 3.01
CA THR A 122 5.89 -20.95 3.47
C THR A 122 6.95 -21.35 2.44
N LYS A 123 8.01 -22.01 2.91
CA LYS A 123 9.01 -22.62 2.05
C LYS A 123 8.62 -24.04 1.62
N ASP A 124 7.62 -24.63 2.24
CA ASP A 124 7.14 -25.97 1.96
C ASP A 124 5.75 -25.91 1.33
N LYS A 125 5.66 -26.25 0.03
CA LYS A 125 4.42 -26.24 -0.75
C LYS A 125 3.42 -27.31 -0.31
N GLU A 126 3.88 -28.40 0.27
CA GLU A 126 3.00 -29.52 0.71
C GLU A 126 2.08 -29.10 1.87
N LEU A 127 2.50 -28.13 2.68
CA LEU A 127 1.69 -27.57 3.76
C LEU A 127 0.39 -26.92 3.27
N PHE A 128 0.26 -26.59 1.99
CA PHE A 128 -0.98 -26.02 1.44
C PHE A 128 -2.09 -27.04 1.16
N ASN A 129 -1.81 -28.33 1.15
CA ASN A 129 -2.78 -29.35 0.74
C ASN A 129 -4.06 -29.37 1.58
N ASN A 130 -4.00 -29.00 2.88
CA ASN A 130 -5.15 -28.98 3.80
C ASN A 130 -5.47 -27.58 4.36
N ILE A 131 -4.78 -26.56 3.89
CA ILE A 131 -4.82 -25.23 4.50
C ILE A 131 -6.22 -24.58 4.49
N LEU A 132 -7.01 -24.80 3.45
CA LEU A 132 -8.38 -24.26 3.36
C LEU A 132 -9.24 -24.77 4.53
N ASN A 133 -9.20 -26.08 4.80
CA ASN A 133 -9.96 -26.68 5.90
C ASN A 133 -9.47 -26.20 7.27
N GLU A 134 -8.17 -25.97 7.42
CA GLU A 134 -7.60 -25.45 8.66
C GLU A 134 -7.97 -23.99 8.90
N VAL A 135 -7.87 -23.16 7.87
CA VAL A 135 -8.29 -21.75 7.92
C VAL A 135 -9.79 -21.64 8.16
N GLU A 136 -10.60 -22.49 7.52
CA GLU A 136 -12.05 -22.53 7.76
C GLU A 136 -12.38 -22.86 9.23
N LYS A 137 -11.74 -23.88 9.80
CA LYS A 137 -11.91 -24.20 11.21
C LYS A 137 -11.50 -23.04 12.14
N ILE A 138 -10.43 -22.33 11.81
CA ILE A 138 -9.98 -21.17 12.58
C ILE A 138 -10.94 -19.99 12.42
N ALA A 139 -11.35 -19.68 11.18
CA ALA A 139 -12.29 -18.62 10.89
C ALA A 139 -13.65 -18.86 11.57
N HIS A 140 -14.18 -20.08 11.48
CA HIS A 140 -15.45 -20.45 12.10
C HIS A 140 -15.41 -20.49 13.63
N LYS A 141 -14.25 -20.69 14.26
CA LYS A 141 -14.10 -20.49 15.71
C LYS A 141 -14.28 -19.05 16.12
N VAL A 142 -13.93 -18.09 15.23
CA VAL A 142 -14.08 -16.65 15.49
C VAL A 142 -15.43 -16.16 15.02
N ASP A 143 -15.84 -16.46 13.79
CA ASP A 143 -17.16 -16.17 13.27
C ASP A 143 -17.63 -17.26 12.28
N PRO A 144 -18.68 -18.04 12.60
CA PRO A 144 -19.23 -19.06 11.71
C PRO A 144 -19.83 -18.52 10.41
N LYS A 145 -20.03 -17.20 10.30
CA LYS A 145 -20.57 -16.55 9.11
C LYS A 145 -19.50 -16.28 8.05
N ILE A 146 -18.23 -16.41 8.39
CA ILE A 146 -17.13 -16.20 7.45
C ILE A 146 -17.10 -17.37 6.47
N ILE A 147 -17.16 -17.05 5.18
CA ILE A 147 -17.03 -18.01 4.08
C ILE A 147 -15.57 -18.00 3.64
N VAL A 148 -14.94 -19.16 3.66
CA VAL A 148 -13.56 -19.34 3.25
C VAL A 148 -13.53 -19.84 1.81
N CYS A 149 -12.91 -19.06 0.90
CA CYS A 149 -12.83 -19.38 -0.53
C CYS A 149 -11.37 -19.35 -0.98
N ASP A 150 -11.00 -20.28 -1.86
CA ASP A 150 -9.70 -20.23 -2.55
C ASP A 150 -9.76 -19.22 -3.68
N MET A 151 -8.79 -18.30 -3.74
CA MET A 151 -8.73 -17.32 -4.82
C MET A 151 -8.33 -17.93 -6.17
N GLU A 152 -7.69 -19.09 -6.18
CA GLU A 152 -7.31 -19.79 -7.41
C GLU A 152 -8.51 -20.38 -8.17
N SER A 153 -9.66 -20.55 -7.53
CA SER A 153 -10.89 -21.07 -8.17
C SER A 153 -11.73 -19.95 -8.79
N LYS A 154 -11.32 -19.46 -9.95
CA LYS A 154 -11.83 -18.26 -10.67
C LYS A 154 -13.34 -18.23 -11.00
N LYS A 155 -14.08 -19.34 -11.01
CA LYS A 155 -15.51 -19.36 -11.39
C LYS A 155 -16.48 -18.80 -10.34
N GLN A 156 -16.06 -18.62 -9.10
CA GLN A 156 -16.93 -18.11 -8.00
C GLN A 156 -16.79 -16.61 -7.72
N TYR A 157 -15.82 -15.93 -8.33
CA TYR A 157 -15.47 -14.55 -7.96
C TYR A 157 -16.43 -13.50 -8.55
N HIS A 158 -16.93 -13.68 -9.76
CA HIS A 158 -17.79 -12.69 -10.45
C HIS A 158 -19.23 -12.62 -9.95
N ASP A 159 -19.78 -13.71 -9.41
CA ASP A 159 -21.17 -13.77 -8.95
C ASP A 159 -21.38 -13.26 -7.50
N LEU A 160 -20.32 -12.80 -6.83
CA LEU A 160 -20.35 -12.53 -5.40
C LEU A 160 -20.20 -11.05 -5.03
N ASP A 161 -20.28 -10.14 -6.00
CA ASP A 161 -19.79 -8.76 -5.82
C ASP A 161 -20.68 -7.80 -5.00
N GLU A 162 -21.93 -8.12 -4.73
CA GLU A 162 -22.74 -7.29 -3.81
C GLU A 162 -23.59 -8.16 -2.88
N LYS A 163 -23.03 -8.55 -1.71
CA LYS A 163 -23.91 -8.97 -0.63
C LYS A 163 -24.76 -7.78 -0.22
N PRO A 164 -26.10 -7.93 -0.15
CA PRO A 164 -26.95 -6.90 0.42
C PRO A 164 -26.50 -6.61 1.86
N LEU A 165 -26.54 -5.35 2.27
CA LEU A 165 -26.17 -4.85 3.61
C LEU A 165 -26.80 -5.69 4.75
N MET A 166 -27.93 -6.31 4.46
CA MET A 166 -28.62 -7.23 5.34
C MET A 166 -29.25 -8.33 4.49
N PRO A 167 -29.16 -9.62 4.88
CA PRO A 167 -29.88 -10.70 4.21
C PRO A 167 -31.36 -10.34 4.07
N LEU A 168 -31.97 -10.61 2.89
CA LEU A 168 -33.34 -10.21 2.59
C LEU A 168 -34.33 -10.61 3.71
N PHE A 169 -34.16 -11.81 4.25
CA PHE A 169 -34.98 -12.30 5.37
C PHE A 169 -34.86 -11.41 6.62
N GLN A 170 -33.64 -11.01 6.97
CA GLN A 170 -33.41 -10.10 8.10
C GLN A 170 -33.99 -8.71 7.87
N LEU A 171 -33.85 -8.19 6.65
CA LEU A 171 -34.42 -6.89 6.28
C LEU A 171 -35.95 -6.92 6.41
N ILE A 172 -36.58 -8.00 5.95
CA ILE A 172 -38.04 -8.19 6.08
C ILE A 172 -38.43 -8.22 7.56
N LEU A 173 -37.77 -9.00 8.40
CA LEU A 173 -38.07 -9.06 9.84
C LEU A 173 -37.86 -7.69 10.52
N PHE A 174 -36.79 -7.02 10.19
CA PHE A 174 -36.50 -5.68 10.69
C PHE A 174 -37.58 -4.67 10.31
N LEU A 175 -38.01 -4.65 9.04
CA LEU A 175 -39.06 -3.76 8.54
C LEU A 175 -40.44 -4.08 9.20
N ILE A 176 -40.77 -5.36 9.42
CA ILE A 176 -41.96 -5.78 10.13
C ILE A 176 -41.92 -5.25 11.58
N GLY A 177 -40.79 -5.45 12.27
CA GLY A 177 -40.62 -4.99 13.64
C GLY A 177 -40.73 -3.45 13.75
N VAL A 178 -40.07 -2.72 12.85
CA VAL A 178 -40.19 -1.24 12.78
C VAL A 178 -41.64 -0.80 12.49
N SER A 179 -42.35 -1.50 11.58
CA SER A 179 -43.77 -1.19 11.26
C SER A 179 -44.70 -1.43 12.47
N ILE A 180 -44.45 -2.50 13.24
CA ILE A 180 -45.22 -2.79 14.47
C ILE A 180 -45.02 -1.64 15.45
N VAL A 181 -43.76 -1.20 15.70
CA VAL A 181 -43.48 -0.09 16.63
C VAL A 181 -44.08 1.21 16.13
N GLY A 182 -43.93 1.53 14.85
CA GLY A 182 -44.50 2.74 14.23
C GLY A 182 -46.02 2.78 14.36
N THR A 183 -46.70 1.68 14.08
CA THR A 183 -48.17 1.57 14.25
C THR A 183 -48.56 1.73 15.69
N TYR A 184 -47.87 1.04 16.62
CA TYR A 184 -48.15 1.16 18.06
C TYR A 184 -47.99 2.62 18.55
N VAL A 185 -46.85 3.26 18.23
CA VAL A 185 -46.58 4.65 18.61
C VAL A 185 -47.66 5.60 18.04
N THR A 186 -48.05 5.40 16.78
CA THR A 186 -49.06 6.22 16.12
C THR A 186 -50.42 6.09 16.80
N ILE A 187 -50.93 4.88 17.05
CA ILE A 187 -52.21 4.60 17.69
C ILE A 187 -52.21 5.18 19.12
N LYS A 188 -51.14 4.93 19.89
CA LYS A 188 -51.01 5.44 21.26
C LYS A 188 -50.96 6.97 21.32
N SER A 189 -50.24 7.61 20.40
CA SER A 189 -50.17 9.07 20.28
C SER A 189 -51.49 9.70 19.86
N ILE A 190 -52.28 9.06 19.00
CA ILE A 190 -53.61 9.50 18.64
C ILE A 190 -54.54 9.42 19.86
N ASN A 191 -54.49 8.31 20.59
CA ASN A 191 -55.34 8.11 21.78
C ASN A 191 -55.00 9.09 22.92
N LEU A 192 -53.73 9.45 23.09
CA LEU A 192 -53.25 10.38 24.11
C LEU A 192 -53.25 11.85 23.66
N GLY A 193 -53.51 12.12 22.36
CA GLY A 193 -53.52 13.47 21.79
C GLY A 193 -52.12 14.16 21.76
N THR A 194 -51.06 13.46 22.08
CA THR A 194 -49.70 14.00 22.15
C THR A 194 -48.65 12.92 21.90
N VAL A 195 -47.45 13.31 21.42
CA VAL A 195 -46.26 12.44 21.25
C VAL A 195 -45.29 12.59 22.44
N LYS A 196 -45.58 13.48 23.39
CA LYS A 196 -44.67 13.77 24.52
C LYS A 196 -44.40 12.55 25.40
N TRP A 197 -45.33 11.61 25.51
CA TRP A 197 -45.19 10.37 26.28
C TRP A 197 -44.04 9.51 25.83
N LEU A 198 -43.61 9.59 24.55
CA LEU A 198 -42.50 8.83 23.99
C LEU A 198 -41.14 9.25 24.59
N PHE A 199 -41.05 10.51 25.04
CA PHE A 199 -39.86 11.10 25.62
C PHE A 199 -40.06 11.50 27.10
N ALA A 200 -41.21 11.11 27.67
CA ALA A 200 -41.49 11.39 29.06
C ALA A 200 -40.64 10.51 29.98
N ASP A 201 -40.20 11.10 31.07
CA ASP A 201 -39.43 10.41 32.10
C ASP A 201 -40.26 9.51 33.00
N ASP A 202 -41.60 9.66 32.95
CA ASP A 202 -42.56 8.92 33.78
C ASP A 202 -42.80 7.53 33.24
N LEU A 203 -42.81 6.52 34.12
CA LEU A 203 -43.23 5.15 33.81
C LEU A 203 -44.71 5.16 33.45
N TYR A 204 -45.04 5.11 32.15
CA TYR A 204 -46.40 4.86 31.72
C TYR A 204 -46.77 3.40 32.04
N PRO A 205 -47.88 3.13 32.72
CA PRO A 205 -48.32 1.76 32.91
C PRO A 205 -48.69 1.15 31.55
N PHE A 206 -47.86 0.16 31.12
CA PHE A 206 -48.13 -0.62 29.93
C PHE A 206 -49.07 -1.78 30.25
N GLU A 207 -50.10 -1.95 29.44
CA GLU A 207 -50.95 -3.13 29.48
C GLU A 207 -50.12 -4.38 29.04
N LEU A 208 -50.48 -5.56 29.54
CA LEU A 208 -49.76 -6.79 29.24
C LEU A 208 -49.60 -7.04 27.73
N TYR A 209 -50.64 -6.74 26.93
CA TYR A 209 -50.59 -6.90 25.48
C TYR A 209 -49.60 -5.91 24.79
N GLU A 210 -49.47 -4.70 25.33
CA GLU A 210 -48.50 -3.71 24.84
C GLU A 210 -47.07 -4.17 25.06
N ILE A 211 -46.77 -4.74 26.23
CA ILE A 211 -45.47 -5.30 26.56
C ILE A 211 -45.15 -6.46 25.60
N ILE A 212 -46.12 -7.36 25.35
CA ILE A 212 -45.92 -8.48 24.41
C ILE A 212 -45.62 -7.98 23.00
N ILE A 213 -46.35 -6.98 22.49
CA ILE A 213 -46.15 -6.37 21.18
C ILE A 213 -44.74 -5.78 21.07
N LEU A 214 -44.29 -5.04 22.09
CA LEU A 214 -42.95 -4.43 22.09
C LEU A 214 -41.83 -5.47 22.23
N LEU A 215 -42.01 -6.54 23.00
CA LEU A 215 -41.07 -7.64 23.08
C LEU A 215 -40.94 -8.40 21.75
N VAL A 216 -42.05 -8.65 21.05
CA VAL A 216 -42.06 -9.23 19.71
C VAL A 216 -41.31 -8.32 18.73
N ALA A 217 -41.61 -7.02 18.76
CA ALA A 217 -40.90 -6.05 17.93
C ALA A 217 -39.40 -5.98 18.24
N MET A 218 -39.01 -6.00 19.52
CA MET A 218 -37.60 -6.05 19.94
C MET A 218 -36.91 -7.30 19.41
N PHE A 219 -37.57 -8.46 19.49
CA PHE A 219 -37.01 -9.71 18.97
C PHE A 219 -36.90 -9.67 17.46
N LEU A 220 -37.88 -9.19 16.72
CA LEU A 220 -37.83 -9.10 15.25
C LEU A 220 -36.74 -8.15 14.76
N THR A 221 -36.58 -7.01 15.41
CA THR A 221 -35.58 -6.00 15.03
C THR A 221 -34.16 -6.38 15.46
N GLY A 222 -34.01 -7.08 16.58
CA GLY A 222 -32.71 -7.42 17.20
C GLY A 222 -32.35 -8.92 17.26
N TYR A 223 -33.11 -9.81 16.60
CA TYR A 223 -32.95 -11.27 16.80
C TYR A 223 -31.52 -11.73 16.57
N GLN A 224 -30.85 -11.20 15.57
CA GLN A 224 -29.47 -11.59 15.27
C GLN A 224 -28.48 -11.07 16.32
N VAL A 225 -28.71 -9.88 16.87
CA VAL A 225 -27.90 -9.32 17.95
C VAL A 225 -28.03 -10.19 19.19
N ILE A 226 -29.28 -10.60 19.50
CA ILE A 226 -29.60 -11.49 20.64
C ILE A 226 -29.00 -12.88 20.45
N LEU A 227 -29.07 -13.45 19.24
CA LEU A 227 -28.46 -14.75 18.95
C LEU A 227 -26.93 -14.69 19.06
N ASP A 228 -26.34 -13.67 18.48
CA ASP A 228 -24.88 -13.46 18.57
C ASP A 228 -24.41 -13.25 20.03
N PHE A 229 -25.22 -12.54 20.86
CA PHE A 229 -24.99 -12.41 22.30
C PHE A 229 -24.96 -13.78 23.01
N ILE A 230 -25.94 -14.63 22.75
CA ILE A 230 -26.00 -15.97 23.33
C ILE A 230 -24.78 -16.80 22.93
N VAL A 231 -24.44 -16.80 21.66
CA VAL A 231 -23.27 -17.49 21.15
C VAL A 231 -21.96 -16.95 21.74
N ASN A 232 -21.85 -15.63 21.88
CA ASN A 232 -20.65 -14.99 22.41
C ASN A 232 -20.44 -15.30 23.89
N ILE A 233 -21.49 -15.33 24.71
CA ILE A 233 -21.39 -15.72 26.13
C ILE A 233 -21.01 -17.21 26.27
N PHE A 234 -21.80 -18.09 25.64
CA PHE A 234 -21.67 -19.54 25.93
C PHE A 234 -20.53 -20.21 25.19
N LYS A 235 -20.25 -19.80 23.93
CA LYS A 235 -19.21 -20.45 23.13
C LYS A 235 -17.89 -19.67 23.09
N ARG A 236 -17.94 -18.32 22.98
CA ARG A 236 -16.76 -17.49 22.75
C ARG A 236 -16.18 -16.88 24.03
N ARG A 237 -16.98 -16.76 25.08
CA ARG A 237 -16.63 -16.09 26.36
C ARG A 237 -16.09 -14.68 26.15
N GLU A 238 -16.72 -13.91 25.29
CA GLU A 238 -16.34 -12.55 24.95
C GLU A 238 -17.44 -11.55 25.31
N LEU A 239 -17.00 -10.42 25.90
CA LEU A 239 -17.81 -9.27 26.19
C LEU A 239 -17.60 -8.24 25.07
N ASP A 240 -18.42 -8.35 24.00
CA ASP A 240 -18.37 -7.45 22.85
C ASP A 240 -19.49 -6.36 22.92
N GLU A 241 -19.61 -5.56 21.87
CA GLU A 241 -20.65 -4.54 21.76
C GLU A 241 -22.05 -5.12 21.76
N LYS A 242 -22.24 -6.32 21.16
CA LYS A 242 -23.54 -7.01 21.10
C LYS A 242 -23.99 -7.47 22.49
N PHE A 243 -23.01 -7.88 23.33
CA PHE A 243 -23.24 -8.14 24.73
C PHE A 243 -23.78 -6.92 25.45
N LEU A 244 -23.11 -5.77 25.33
CA LEU A 244 -23.51 -4.54 25.99
C LEU A 244 -24.92 -4.08 25.60
N MET A 245 -25.21 -4.10 24.29
CA MET A 245 -26.52 -3.68 23.75
C MET A 245 -27.64 -4.62 24.17
N THR A 246 -27.41 -5.94 24.13
CA THR A 246 -28.44 -6.91 24.52
C THR A 246 -28.74 -6.85 26.03
N VAL A 247 -27.70 -6.74 26.86
CA VAL A 247 -27.87 -6.58 28.31
C VAL A 247 -28.62 -5.28 28.64
N ALA A 248 -28.27 -4.15 27.96
CA ALA A 248 -28.96 -2.89 28.13
C ALA A 248 -30.45 -2.97 27.73
N ALA A 249 -30.77 -3.61 26.60
CA ALA A 249 -32.14 -3.79 26.14
C ALA A 249 -32.97 -4.69 27.11
N ILE A 250 -32.39 -5.81 27.57
CA ILE A 250 -33.03 -6.69 28.55
C ILE A 250 -33.32 -5.91 29.85
N GLY A 251 -32.37 -5.12 30.30
CA GLY A 251 -32.51 -4.36 31.51
C GLY A 251 -33.52 -3.22 31.39
N ALA A 252 -33.65 -2.58 30.24
CA ALA A 252 -34.66 -1.62 29.95
C ALA A 252 -36.07 -2.26 30.04
N VAL A 253 -36.23 -3.51 29.53
CA VAL A 253 -37.47 -4.28 29.72
C VAL A 253 -37.76 -4.55 31.20
N VAL A 254 -36.76 -5.01 31.96
CA VAL A 254 -36.91 -5.33 33.39
C VAL A 254 -37.29 -4.08 34.22
N THR A 255 -36.81 -2.92 33.84
CA THR A 255 -37.12 -1.63 34.49
C THR A 255 -38.38 -0.94 33.94
N GLY A 256 -39.14 -1.59 33.06
CA GLY A 256 -40.41 -1.06 32.49
C GLY A 256 -40.26 -0.07 31.33
N HIS A 257 -39.00 0.13 30.83
CA HIS A 257 -38.72 1.05 29.72
C HIS A 257 -38.77 0.31 28.35
N ASN A 258 -39.90 -0.30 28.05
CA ASN A 258 -40.05 -1.23 26.92
C ASN A 258 -39.82 -0.60 25.55
N ILE A 259 -40.24 0.65 25.33
CA ILE A 259 -40.02 1.37 24.06
C ILE A 259 -38.55 1.67 23.86
N GLU A 260 -37.86 2.05 24.91
CA GLU A 260 -36.43 2.31 24.88
C GLU A 260 -35.63 1.04 24.53
N ALA A 261 -36.05 -0.13 25.05
CA ALA A 261 -35.46 -1.41 24.72
C ALA A 261 -35.53 -1.71 23.20
N VAL A 262 -36.68 -1.46 22.60
CA VAL A 262 -36.85 -1.65 21.14
C VAL A 262 -36.07 -0.60 20.36
N ALA A 263 -36.08 0.66 20.82
CA ALA A 263 -35.31 1.73 20.19
C ALA A 263 -33.80 1.46 20.15
N VAL A 264 -33.23 0.91 21.22
CA VAL A 264 -31.84 0.47 21.28
C VAL A 264 -31.55 -0.49 20.13
N MET A 265 -32.39 -1.51 19.93
CA MET A 265 -32.18 -2.50 18.88
C MET A 265 -32.32 -1.93 17.48
N ILE A 266 -33.33 -1.10 17.24
CA ILE A 266 -33.56 -0.44 15.94
C ILE A 266 -32.39 0.48 15.59
N LEU A 267 -32.02 1.37 16.51
CA LEU A 267 -30.96 2.36 16.24
C LEU A 267 -29.59 1.71 16.12
N TYR A 268 -29.31 0.65 16.89
CA TYR A 268 -28.10 -0.14 16.72
C TYR A 268 -28.03 -0.78 15.32
N GLN A 269 -29.10 -1.41 14.84
CA GLN A 269 -29.15 -2.01 13.52
C GLN A 269 -29.00 -0.98 12.38
N VAL A 270 -29.68 0.16 12.49
CA VAL A 270 -29.53 1.27 11.53
C VAL A 270 -28.09 1.80 11.53
N GLY A 271 -27.52 2.01 12.73
CA GLY A 271 -26.14 2.44 12.88
C GLY A 271 -25.17 1.46 12.22
N LYS A 272 -25.35 0.14 12.45
CA LYS A 272 -24.57 -0.91 11.86
C LYS A 272 -24.65 -0.94 10.33
N MET A 273 -25.86 -0.81 9.77
CA MET A 273 -26.05 -0.74 8.31
C MET A 273 -25.34 0.47 7.68
N LEU A 274 -25.43 1.66 8.28
CA LEU A 274 -24.75 2.86 7.80
C LEU A 274 -23.22 2.71 7.88
N GLN A 275 -22.74 2.10 8.93
CA GLN A 275 -21.34 1.79 9.15
C GLN A 275 -20.79 0.82 8.08
N GLU A 276 -21.47 -0.30 7.84
CA GLU A 276 -21.09 -1.28 6.82
C GLU A 276 -21.07 -0.64 5.42
N LYS A 277 -22.07 0.21 5.10
CA LYS A 277 -22.10 0.97 3.84
C LYS A 277 -20.88 1.89 3.69
N ALA A 278 -20.48 2.57 4.75
CA ALA A 278 -19.31 3.46 4.72
C ALA A 278 -17.99 2.70 4.58
N ILE A 279 -17.85 1.57 5.28
CA ILE A 279 -16.69 0.68 5.16
C ILE A 279 -16.60 0.13 3.73
N ASN A 280 -17.70 -0.35 3.17
CA ASN A 280 -17.74 -0.88 1.81
C ASN A 280 -17.40 0.19 0.76
N HIS A 281 -17.85 1.43 0.96
CA HIS A 281 -17.48 2.54 0.09
C HIS A 281 -15.97 2.83 0.13
N SER A 282 -15.35 2.78 1.31
CA SER A 282 -13.89 2.96 1.45
C SER A 282 -13.11 1.79 0.84
N ARG A 283 -13.57 0.55 1.06
CA ARG A 283 -13.02 -0.67 0.45
C ARG A 283 -13.10 -0.66 -1.07
N LYS A 284 -14.18 -0.10 -1.65
CA LYS A 284 -14.37 -0.02 -3.11
C LYS A 284 -13.21 0.74 -3.76
N SER A 285 -12.72 1.81 -3.16
CA SER A 285 -11.57 2.57 -3.69
C SER A 285 -10.28 1.76 -3.75
N ILE A 286 -10.08 0.81 -2.83
CA ILE A 286 -8.93 -0.11 -2.84
C ILE A 286 -9.19 -1.25 -3.85
N LYS A 287 -10.41 -1.79 -3.89
CA LYS A 287 -10.82 -2.82 -4.87
C LYS A 287 -10.74 -2.33 -6.32
N GLU A 288 -11.03 -1.05 -6.59
CA GLU A 288 -10.88 -0.45 -7.92
C GLU A 288 -9.42 -0.52 -8.42
N LEU A 289 -8.43 -0.44 -7.53
CA LEU A 289 -7.02 -0.65 -7.89
C LEU A 289 -6.71 -2.12 -8.18
N LEU A 290 -7.32 -3.04 -7.44
CA LEU A 290 -7.17 -4.49 -7.65
C LEU A 290 -7.91 -4.99 -8.91
N SER A 291 -8.88 -4.23 -9.45
CA SER A 291 -9.59 -4.58 -10.69
C SER A 291 -8.74 -4.45 -11.96
N TYR A 292 -7.54 -3.85 -11.86
CA TYR A 292 -6.55 -3.79 -12.94
C TYR A 292 -5.71 -5.08 -13.08
N GLU A 293 -6.05 -6.15 -12.36
CA GLU A 293 -5.41 -7.45 -12.50
C GLU A 293 -5.71 -8.06 -13.87
N VAL A 294 -4.67 -8.29 -14.66
CA VAL A 294 -4.76 -8.93 -15.97
C VAL A 294 -4.61 -10.44 -15.77
N THR A 295 -5.56 -11.22 -16.25
CA THR A 295 -5.58 -12.68 -16.08
C THR A 295 -5.15 -13.44 -17.33
N SER A 296 -5.26 -12.83 -18.52
CA SER A 296 -4.85 -13.44 -19.78
C SER A 296 -3.99 -12.50 -20.61
N ALA A 297 -3.17 -13.06 -21.47
CA ALA A 297 -2.32 -12.35 -22.42
C ALA A 297 -2.45 -13.00 -23.81
N ARG A 298 -2.28 -12.23 -24.90
CA ARG A 298 -2.24 -12.74 -26.26
C ARG A 298 -0.80 -12.88 -26.72
N LEU A 299 -0.37 -14.10 -26.92
CA LEU A 299 0.94 -14.45 -27.47
C LEU A 299 0.86 -14.50 -29.00
N LYS A 300 1.91 -13.98 -29.65
CA LYS A 300 2.16 -14.19 -31.07
C LYS A 300 3.02 -15.44 -31.24
N VAL A 301 2.48 -16.50 -31.83
CA VAL A 301 3.19 -17.76 -32.15
C VAL A 301 2.99 -18.07 -33.63
N ASP A 302 4.05 -18.06 -34.40
CA ASP A 302 4.03 -18.38 -35.84
C ASP A 302 2.93 -17.62 -36.67
N ASP A 303 2.76 -16.31 -36.36
CA ASP A 303 1.73 -15.41 -36.93
C ASP A 303 0.28 -15.71 -36.50
N GLU A 304 0.06 -16.59 -35.53
CA GLU A 304 -1.26 -16.83 -34.93
C GLU A 304 -1.31 -16.16 -33.51
N GLU A 305 -2.52 -15.68 -33.15
CA GLU A 305 -2.80 -15.15 -31.83
C GLU A 305 -3.26 -16.29 -30.90
N LEU A 306 -2.55 -16.54 -29.83
CA LEU A 306 -2.91 -17.52 -28.81
C LEU A 306 -3.20 -16.82 -27.47
N GLU A 307 -4.41 -16.96 -26.94
CA GLU A 307 -4.74 -16.48 -25.61
C GLU A 307 -4.26 -17.47 -24.55
N VAL A 308 -3.41 -16.99 -23.65
CA VAL A 308 -2.80 -17.79 -22.58
C VAL A 308 -3.02 -17.12 -21.22
N GLU A 309 -2.89 -17.89 -20.14
CA GLU A 309 -2.83 -17.29 -18.80
C GLU A 309 -1.56 -16.43 -18.67
N VAL A 310 -1.70 -15.23 -18.10
CA VAL A 310 -0.60 -14.27 -18.01
C VAL A 310 0.62 -14.83 -17.25
N GLU A 311 0.40 -15.72 -16.30
CA GLU A 311 1.45 -16.41 -15.53
C GLU A 311 2.30 -17.38 -16.37
N SER A 312 1.80 -17.82 -17.54
CA SER A 312 2.53 -18.71 -18.43
C SER A 312 3.47 -17.98 -19.40
N VAL A 313 3.40 -16.65 -19.46
CA VAL A 313 4.24 -15.81 -20.33
C VAL A 313 5.68 -15.78 -19.81
N LEU A 314 6.63 -16.04 -20.70
CA LEU A 314 8.06 -16.06 -20.37
C LEU A 314 8.78 -14.83 -20.96
N PRO A 315 9.90 -14.40 -20.35
CA PRO A 315 10.73 -13.37 -20.91
C PRO A 315 11.21 -13.74 -22.34
N GLY A 316 10.98 -12.85 -23.27
CA GLY A 316 11.28 -13.03 -24.68
C GLY A 316 10.06 -13.29 -25.56
N ASP A 317 8.91 -13.63 -24.99
CA ASP A 317 7.65 -13.81 -25.72
C ASP A 317 7.14 -12.49 -26.31
N ILE A 318 6.48 -12.56 -27.46
CA ILE A 318 5.89 -11.39 -28.11
C ILE A 318 4.39 -11.37 -27.79
N LEU A 319 3.93 -10.29 -27.20
CA LEU A 319 2.54 -10.05 -26.82
C LEU A 319 1.88 -9.08 -27.78
N ILE A 320 0.67 -9.39 -28.24
CA ILE A 320 -0.17 -8.50 -29.07
C ILE A 320 -1.10 -7.74 -28.14
N ILE A 321 -1.02 -6.39 -28.15
CA ILE A 321 -1.84 -5.51 -27.31
C ILE A 321 -2.74 -4.68 -28.23
N LYS A 322 -4.04 -4.95 -28.20
CA LYS A 322 -5.04 -4.23 -29.01
C LYS A 322 -5.43 -2.91 -28.35
N THR A 323 -6.08 -2.05 -29.12
CA THR A 323 -6.62 -0.77 -28.60
C THR A 323 -7.62 -1.01 -27.48
N GLY A 324 -7.46 -0.29 -26.37
CA GLY A 324 -8.27 -0.44 -25.15
C GLY A 324 -7.80 -1.54 -24.22
N GLU A 325 -6.82 -2.34 -24.61
CA GLU A 325 -6.27 -3.40 -23.76
C GLU A 325 -5.15 -2.89 -22.87
N MET A 326 -5.03 -3.51 -21.71
CA MET A 326 -3.97 -3.26 -20.75
C MET A 326 -2.74 -4.10 -21.08
N ILE A 327 -1.57 -3.50 -20.97
CA ILE A 327 -0.29 -4.22 -21.10
C ILE A 327 -0.15 -5.17 -19.90
N PRO A 328 -0.07 -6.51 -20.14
CA PRO A 328 -0.08 -7.49 -19.05
C PRO A 328 1.26 -7.60 -18.32
N ILE A 329 2.38 -7.43 -19.03
CA ILE A 329 3.74 -7.63 -18.50
C ILE A 329 4.67 -6.54 -19.01
N ASP A 330 5.66 -6.14 -18.21
CA ASP A 330 6.67 -5.16 -18.59
C ASP A 330 7.50 -5.65 -19.80
N GLY A 331 7.68 -4.79 -20.80
CA GLY A 331 8.35 -5.18 -22.03
C GLY A 331 8.89 -4.01 -22.84
N VAL A 332 9.25 -4.31 -24.10
CA VAL A 332 9.70 -3.32 -25.11
C VAL A 332 8.88 -3.48 -26.36
N ILE A 333 8.47 -2.35 -26.95
CA ILE A 333 7.74 -2.35 -28.21
C ILE A 333 8.67 -2.83 -29.33
N VAL A 334 8.27 -3.89 -30.03
CA VAL A 334 9.00 -4.45 -31.20
C VAL A 334 8.34 -4.06 -32.51
N GLU A 335 7.02 -3.80 -32.49
CA GLU A 335 6.28 -3.33 -33.66
C GLU A 335 5.16 -2.37 -33.26
N GLY A 336 4.90 -1.36 -34.10
CA GLY A 336 3.84 -0.38 -33.92
C GLY A 336 4.27 0.89 -33.17
N LYS A 337 3.33 1.83 -33.11
CA LYS A 337 3.40 3.08 -32.33
C LYS A 337 2.02 3.43 -31.80
N THR A 338 1.95 3.91 -30.58
CA THR A 338 0.66 4.20 -29.94
C THR A 338 0.78 5.26 -28.86
N PHE A 339 -0.37 5.59 -28.24
CA PHE A 339 -0.46 6.37 -27.02
C PHE A 339 -0.85 5.45 -25.86
N LEU A 340 -0.15 5.54 -24.73
CA LEU A 340 -0.46 4.79 -23.53
C LEU A 340 -1.10 5.68 -22.48
N ASP A 341 -2.20 5.24 -21.88
CA ASP A 341 -2.76 5.83 -20.66
C ASP A 341 -2.18 5.11 -19.44
N SER A 342 -1.31 5.79 -18.74
CA SER A 342 -0.68 5.31 -17.50
C SER A 342 -1.36 5.85 -16.24
N LYS A 343 -2.58 6.41 -16.33
CA LYS A 343 -3.30 7.03 -15.22
C LYS A 343 -3.50 6.08 -14.03
N ALA A 344 -3.77 4.83 -14.31
CA ALA A 344 -3.94 3.80 -13.27
C ALA A 344 -2.67 3.60 -12.43
N LEU A 345 -1.48 3.75 -13.04
CA LEU A 345 -0.17 3.59 -12.42
C LEU A 345 0.32 4.89 -11.76
N THR A 346 0.30 5.99 -12.52
CA THR A 346 0.96 7.25 -12.12
C THR A 346 0.02 8.26 -11.47
N GLY A 347 -1.29 8.05 -11.59
CA GLY A 347 -2.31 9.02 -11.17
C GLY A 347 -2.40 10.27 -12.06
N GLU A 348 -1.70 10.31 -13.19
CA GLU A 348 -1.69 11.45 -14.13
C GLU A 348 -2.43 11.11 -15.42
N SER A 349 -3.27 12.03 -15.91
CA SER A 349 -4.03 11.89 -17.16
C SER A 349 -3.23 12.40 -18.37
N ILE A 350 -1.96 12.03 -18.48
CA ILE A 350 -1.09 12.40 -19.61
C ILE A 350 -0.85 11.15 -20.46
N TYR A 351 -1.21 11.22 -21.74
CA TYR A 351 -0.92 10.17 -22.70
C TYR A 351 0.55 10.17 -23.07
N GLN A 352 1.20 9.03 -22.90
CA GLN A 352 2.60 8.84 -23.28
C GLN A 352 2.65 8.33 -24.73
N ASN A 353 3.31 9.06 -25.63
CA ASN A 353 3.56 8.60 -27.00
C ASN A 353 4.75 7.62 -26.97
N VAL A 354 4.54 6.43 -27.51
CA VAL A 354 5.53 5.34 -27.52
C VAL A 354 5.68 4.73 -28.92
N LYS A 355 6.90 4.32 -29.23
CA LYS A 355 7.32 3.77 -30.52
C LYS A 355 8.20 2.55 -30.36
N VAL A 356 8.57 1.90 -31.45
CA VAL A 356 9.49 0.76 -31.46
C VAL A 356 10.80 1.11 -30.74
N GLY A 357 11.20 0.23 -29.83
CA GLY A 357 12.37 0.37 -28.94
C GLY A 357 12.06 0.96 -27.57
N ASP A 358 10.90 1.58 -27.37
CA ASP A 358 10.53 2.16 -26.07
C ASP A 358 10.10 1.06 -25.08
N SER A 359 10.49 1.22 -23.81
CA SER A 359 10.06 0.34 -22.74
C SER A 359 8.66 0.70 -22.25
N VAL A 360 7.81 -0.29 -22.06
CA VAL A 360 6.44 -0.15 -21.57
C VAL A 360 6.22 -0.97 -20.31
N ARG A 361 5.35 -0.46 -19.42
CA ARG A 361 5.04 -1.09 -18.14
C ARG A 361 3.69 -1.77 -18.15
N SER A 362 3.59 -2.87 -17.43
CA SER A 362 2.30 -3.52 -17.18
C SER A 362 1.35 -2.57 -16.43
N GLY A 363 0.06 -2.65 -16.74
CA GLY A 363 -0.96 -1.78 -16.16
C GLY A 363 -1.25 -0.50 -16.96
N ALA A 364 -0.44 -0.15 -17.97
CA ALA A 364 -0.75 0.91 -18.91
C ALA A 364 -1.76 0.42 -19.98
N ILE A 365 -2.69 1.28 -20.38
CA ILE A 365 -3.74 0.94 -21.36
C ILE A 365 -3.34 1.48 -22.72
N ASN A 366 -3.41 0.64 -23.75
CA ASN A 366 -3.19 1.04 -25.13
C ASN A 366 -4.38 1.84 -25.68
N MET A 367 -4.19 3.11 -26.01
CA MET A 367 -5.25 4.01 -26.48
C MET A 367 -5.24 4.24 -27.98
N GLY A 368 -4.28 3.69 -28.72
CA GLY A 368 -4.13 3.91 -30.17
C GLY A 368 -4.10 2.62 -30.98
N ASN A 369 -3.09 2.47 -31.80
CA ASN A 369 -2.94 1.32 -32.68
C ASN A 369 -2.51 0.06 -31.93
N VAL A 370 -2.72 -1.10 -32.56
CA VAL A 370 -2.16 -2.37 -32.06
C VAL A 370 -0.65 -2.27 -32.02
N ILE A 371 -0.06 -2.77 -30.94
CA ILE A 371 1.38 -2.85 -30.74
C ILE A 371 1.80 -4.26 -30.38
N GLU A 372 3.02 -4.63 -30.74
CA GLU A 372 3.66 -5.86 -30.30
C GLU A 372 4.72 -5.52 -29.24
N VAL A 373 4.61 -6.20 -28.11
CA VAL A 373 5.48 -5.99 -26.95
C VAL A 373 6.24 -7.26 -26.65
N LYS A 374 7.57 -7.20 -26.66
CA LYS A 374 8.44 -8.30 -26.21
C LYS A 374 8.54 -8.26 -24.69
N ALA A 375 8.04 -9.30 -24.02
CA ALA A 375 8.10 -9.43 -22.57
C ALA A 375 9.55 -9.46 -22.07
N LYS A 376 9.85 -8.67 -21.03
CA LYS A 376 11.18 -8.66 -20.37
C LYS A 376 11.19 -9.43 -19.06
N LYS A 377 10.02 -9.62 -18.46
CA LYS A 377 9.86 -10.21 -17.12
C LYS A 377 8.81 -11.32 -17.15
N ILE A 378 8.73 -12.07 -16.07
CA ILE A 378 7.57 -12.90 -15.75
C ILE A 378 6.48 -12.04 -15.12
N TYR A 379 5.22 -12.51 -15.11
CA TYR A 379 4.08 -11.76 -14.54
C TYR A 379 4.31 -11.33 -13.08
N ARG A 380 4.85 -12.23 -12.25
CA ARG A 380 5.10 -12.00 -10.82
C ARG A 380 6.03 -10.80 -10.56
N ASP A 381 7.01 -10.58 -11.47
CA ASP A 381 8.00 -9.50 -11.37
C ASP A 381 7.54 -8.25 -12.14
N SER A 382 6.36 -8.27 -12.74
CA SER A 382 5.81 -7.14 -13.48
C SER A 382 5.44 -5.99 -12.54
N THR A 383 5.51 -4.76 -13.05
CA THR A 383 5.18 -3.55 -12.27
C THR A 383 3.79 -3.64 -11.66
N MET A 384 2.79 -4.11 -12.41
CA MET A 384 1.41 -4.22 -11.92
C MET A 384 1.26 -5.27 -10.81
N SER A 385 1.89 -6.44 -10.97
CA SER A 385 1.88 -7.48 -9.92
C SER A 385 2.50 -6.98 -8.61
N GLN A 386 3.61 -6.26 -8.67
CA GLN A 386 4.24 -5.66 -7.49
C GLN A 386 3.36 -4.59 -6.83
N ILE A 387 2.66 -3.76 -7.62
CA ILE A 387 1.69 -2.78 -7.11
C ILE A 387 0.55 -3.48 -6.38
N LEU A 388 -0.02 -4.52 -6.98
CA LEU A 388 -1.09 -5.30 -6.38
C LEU A 388 -0.64 -5.92 -5.05
N ASP A 389 0.53 -6.51 -5.02
CA ASP A 389 1.15 -7.05 -3.79
C ASP A 389 1.34 -5.99 -2.71
N MET A 390 1.76 -4.78 -3.07
CA MET A 390 1.90 -3.68 -2.11
C MET A 390 0.57 -3.23 -1.55
N VAL A 391 -0.44 -3.07 -2.40
CA VAL A 391 -1.81 -2.69 -1.98
C VAL A 391 -2.41 -3.76 -1.08
N GLU A 392 -2.21 -5.03 -1.41
CA GLU A 392 -2.65 -6.16 -0.59
C GLU A 392 -1.98 -6.20 0.78
N ASN A 393 -0.66 -5.97 0.83
CA ASN A 393 0.10 -5.98 2.08
C ASN A 393 -0.11 -4.71 2.91
N ALA A 394 -0.55 -3.60 2.31
CA ALA A 394 -0.72 -2.31 2.97
C ALA A 394 -1.65 -2.36 4.19
N SER A 395 -2.66 -3.23 4.15
CA SER A 395 -3.62 -3.38 5.24
C SER A 395 -3.15 -4.28 6.38
N ALA A 396 -2.10 -5.08 6.17
CA ALA A 396 -1.55 -5.97 7.20
C ALA A 396 -0.72 -5.21 8.24
N ALA A 397 -0.08 -4.10 7.86
CA ALA A 397 0.78 -3.31 8.74
C ALA A 397 -0.03 -2.21 9.45
N LYS A 398 -0.56 -2.52 10.64
CA LYS A 398 -1.43 -1.62 11.44
C LYS A 398 -0.66 -0.50 12.11
N ALA A 399 -1.23 0.71 12.09
CA ALA A 399 -0.74 1.88 12.80
C ALA A 399 -0.62 1.63 14.33
N LYS A 400 0.32 2.34 15.00
CA LYS A 400 0.45 2.29 16.45
C LYS A 400 -0.85 2.69 17.15
N THR A 401 -1.52 3.72 16.64
CA THR A 401 -2.82 4.20 17.13
C THR A 401 -3.90 3.12 17.00
N GLU A 402 -3.94 2.37 15.90
CA GLU A 402 -4.88 1.26 15.66
C GLU A 402 -4.64 0.10 16.63
N ASN A 403 -3.38 -0.28 16.82
CA ASN A 403 -2.98 -1.32 17.77
C ASN A 403 -3.28 -0.93 19.22
N PHE A 404 -3.09 0.33 19.58
CA PHE A 404 -3.43 0.85 20.91
C PHE A 404 -4.92 0.71 21.19
N ILE A 405 -5.78 1.11 20.23
CA ILE A 405 -7.25 1.03 20.41
C ILE A 405 -7.72 -0.40 20.54
N THR A 406 -7.17 -1.32 19.74
CA THR A 406 -7.48 -2.75 19.83
C THR A 406 -7.12 -3.32 21.22
N LYS A 407 -5.96 -2.94 21.77
CA LYS A 407 -5.55 -3.33 23.13
C LYS A 407 -6.41 -2.65 24.20
N PHE A 408 -6.73 -1.37 24.02
CA PHE A 408 -7.58 -0.62 24.92
C PHE A 408 -8.97 -1.24 25.03
N ALA A 409 -9.61 -1.58 23.93
CA ALA A 409 -10.93 -2.19 23.92
C ALA A 409 -11.00 -3.51 24.72
N LYS A 410 -9.94 -4.33 24.67
CA LYS A 410 -9.86 -5.59 25.43
C LYS A 410 -9.89 -5.43 26.94
N VAL A 411 -9.34 -4.32 27.46
CA VAL A 411 -9.28 -4.04 28.91
C VAL A 411 -10.49 -3.20 29.31
N TYR A 412 -10.87 -2.25 28.48
CA TYR A 412 -11.91 -1.28 28.75
C TYR A 412 -13.28 -1.93 28.95
N THR A 413 -13.70 -2.84 28.07
CA THR A 413 -15.03 -3.46 28.13
C THR A 413 -15.29 -4.24 29.42
N PRO A 414 -14.42 -5.14 29.88
CA PRO A 414 -14.58 -5.80 31.18
C PRO A 414 -14.67 -4.82 32.39
N VAL A 415 -13.82 -3.77 32.36
CA VAL A 415 -13.82 -2.75 33.44
C VAL A 415 -15.16 -2.01 33.50
N VAL A 416 -15.69 -1.63 32.33
CA VAL A 416 -16.99 -0.97 32.22
C VAL A 416 -18.11 -1.86 32.74
N VAL A 417 -18.12 -3.13 32.39
CA VAL A 417 -19.11 -4.10 32.88
C VAL A 417 -19.07 -4.23 34.40
N VAL A 418 -17.86 -4.30 34.99
CA VAL A 418 -17.71 -4.33 36.46
C VAL A 418 -18.24 -3.05 37.10
N ILE A 419 -17.93 -1.88 36.54
CA ILE A 419 -18.44 -0.60 37.07
C ILE A 419 -19.97 -0.55 36.95
N ALA A 420 -20.54 -0.97 35.82
CA ALA A 420 -22.00 -1.06 35.64
C ALA A 420 -22.65 -1.98 36.68
N MET A 421 -22.05 -3.13 36.99
CA MET A 421 -22.52 -4.02 38.05
C MET A 421 -22.46 -3.35 39.44
N ILE A 422 -21.38 -2.65 39.73
CA ILE A 422 -21.23 -1.89 40.97
C ILE A 422 -22.33 -0.84 41.09
N VAL A 423 -22.57 -0.06 40.03
CA VAL A 423 -23.60 0.97 40.00
C VAL A 423 -24.99 0.35 40.15
N SER A 424 -25.30 -0.76 39.45
CA SER A 424 -26.62 -1.38 39.43
C SER A 424 -26.98 -2.11 40.71
N PHE A 425 -26.00 -2.71 41.41
CA PHE A 425 -26.29 -3.61 42.53
C PHE A 425 -25.64 -3.19 43.83
N LEU A 426 -24.35 -2.78 43.83
CA LEU A 426 -23.62 -2.47 45.04
C LEU A 426 -24.00 -1.08 45.61
N LEU A 427 -24.16 -0.06 44.78
CA LEU A 427 -24.56 1.27 45.23
C LEU A 427 -25.96 1.31 45.87
N PRO A 428 -27.03 0.75 45.29
CA PRO A 428 -28.32 0.64 45.92
C PRO A 428 -28.26 -0.04 47.29
N PHE A 429 -27.52 -1.13 47.40
CA PHE A 429 -27.32 -1.83 48.65
C PHE A 429 -26.60 -0.96 49.68
N ALA A 430 -25.55 -0.24 49.28
CA ALA A 430 -24.81 0.67 50.13
C ALA A 430 -25.65 1.83 50.65
N PHE A 431 -26.51 2.43 49.77
CA PHE A 431 -27.46 3.49 50.15
C PHE A 431 -28.49 2.98 51.13
N ALA A 432 -29.09 1.79 50.89
CA ALA A 432 -30.06 1.17 51.77
C ALA A 432 -29.45 0.87 53.16
N LEU A 433 -28.21 0.43 53.18
CA LEU A 433 -27.47 0.16 54.45
C LEU A 433 -27.18 1.46 55.19
N PHE A 434 -26.87 2.56 54.47
CA PHE A 434 -26.61 3.88 55.08
C PHE A 434 -27.84 4.48 55.72
N GLU A 435 -29.02 4.23 55.15
CA GLU A 435 -30.31 4.65 55.72
C GLU A 435 -30.82 3.68 56.80
N GLY A 436 -30.18 2.57 56.98
CA GLY A 436 -30.52 1.59 58.06
C GLY A 436 -31.70 0.66 57.71
N ASP A 437 -32.19 0.70 56.43
CA ASP A 437 -33.29 -0.15 55.96
C ASP A 437 -32.94 -0.88 54.67
N ILE A 438 -32.51 -2.15 54.80
CA ILE A 438 -32.13 -3.02 53.73
C ILE A 438 -33.31 -3.26 52.73
N SER A 439 -34.57 -3.13 53.17
CA SER A 439 -35.72 -3.32 52.31
C SER A 439 -35.79 -2.28 51.18
N LEU A 440 -35.21 -1.10 51.36
CA LEU A 440 -35.07 -0.02 50.38
C LEU A 440 -34.16 -0.41 49.21
N THR A 441 -33.33 -1.45 49.32
CA THR A 441 -32.45 -1.88 48.24
C THR A 441 -33.21 -2.13 46.93
N TRP A 442 -34.35 -2.77 46.98
CA TRP A 442 -35.16 -3.04 45.79
C TRP A 442 -35.77 -1.78 45.18
N LYS A 443 -36.19 -0.82 46.05
CA LYS A 443 -36.69 0.51 45.66
C LYS A 443 -35.59 1.27 44.92
N TYR A 444 -34.38 1.32 45.45
CA TYR A 444 -33.24 1.97 44.80
C TYR A 444 -32.81 1.23 43.51
N MET A 445 -32.86 -0.08 43.48
CA MET A 445 -32.51 -0.85 42.25
C MET A 445 -33.48 -0.59 41.10
N LEU A 446 -34.79 -0.70 41.33
CA LEU A 446 -35.80 -0.64 40.29
C LEU A 446 -36.36 0.78 40.07
N GLY A 447 -36.23 1.68 41.06
CA GLY A 447 -36.92 2.99 41.10
C GLY A 447 -38.30 2.89 41.72
N ASP A 448 -38.93 4.03 42.00
CA ASP A 448 -40.22 4.16 42.64
C ASP A 448 -41.29 4.89 41.80
N GLY A 449 -41.03 5.06 40.49
CA GLY A 449 -41.91 5.80 39.56
C GLY A 449 -41.62 7.30 39.53
N GLU A 450 -41.06 7.87 40.60
CA GLU A 450 -40.58 9.26 40.64
C GLU A 450 -39.08 9.36 40.38
N SER A 451 -38.31 8.29 40.71
CA SER A 451 -36.87 8.18 40.48
C SER A 451 -36.55 6.98 39.62
N ARG A 452 -35.58 7.13 38.73
CA ARG A 452 -35.01 6.04 37.96
C ARG A 452 -34.13 5.18 38.84
N GLY A 453 -34.33 3.87 38.78
CA GLY A 453 -33.51 2.93 39.54
C GLY A 453 -32.06 2.88 39.09
N PHE A 454 -31.18 2.44 39.98
CA PHE A 454 -29.76 2.27 39.69
C PHE A 454 -29.49 1.21 38.62
N ILE A 455 -30.38 0.23 38.42
CA ILE A 455 -30.26 -0.74 37.30
C ILE A 455 -30.35 0.01 35.96
N TYR A 456 -31.36 0.91 35.81
CA TYR A 456 -31.49 1.75 34.62
C TYR A 456 -30.23 2.60 34.39
N THR A 457 -29.73 3.27 35.42
CA THR A 457 -28.50 4.06 35.38
C THR A 457 -27.29 3.24 34.91
N GLY A 458 -27.12 2.02 35.45
CA GLY A 458 -26.06 1.12 35.04
C GLY A 458 -26.20 0.65 33.59
N MET A 459 -27.43 0.48 33.09
CA MET A 459 -27.70 0.14 31.70
C MET A 459 -27.37 1.26 30.74
N VAL A 460 -27.81 2.48 31.07
CA VAL A 460 -27.44 3.68 30.31
C VAL A 460 -25.93 3.84 30.27
N PHE A 461 -25.25 3.56 31.39
CA PHE A 461 -23.78 3.57 31.46
C PHE A 461 -23.15 2.54 30.52
N LEU A 462 -23.67 1.30 30.43
CA LEU A 462 -23.18 0.29 29.49
C LEU A 462 -23.26 0.76 28.05
N VAL A 463 -24.35 1.40 27.64
CA VAL A 463 -24.56 1.94 26.28
C VAL A 463 -23.58 3.08 26.00
N ILE A 464 -23.43 4.06 26.91
CA ILE A 464 -22.51 5.20 26.75
C ILE A 464 -21.07 4.71 26.59
N ALA A 465 -20.72 3.66 27.33
CA ALA A 465 -19.36 3.19 27.42
C ALA A 465 -18.89 2.37 26.18
N CYS A 466 -19.76 2.05 25.20
CA CYS A 466 -19.32 1.36 23.98
C CYS A 466 -18.30 2.22 23.19
N PRO A 467 -17.09 1.74 22.86
CA PRO A 467 -16.09 2.50 22.09
C PRO A 467 -16.28 2.43 20.57
N CYS A 468 -17.52 2.16 20.07
CA CYS A 468 -17.82 1.85 18.67
C CYS A 468 -17.28 2.91 17.70
N ALA A 469 -17.46 4.20 18.03
CA ALA A 469 -16.97 5.31 17.20
C ALA A 469 -15.44 5.29 17.01
N LEU A 470 -14.70 4.91 18.05
CA LEU A 470 -13.22 4.85 17.99
C LEU A 470 -12.74 3.66 17.17
N VAL A 471 -13.30 2.48 17.44
CA VAL A 471 -12.87 1.21 16.82
C VAL A 471 -13.04 1.23 15.32
N ILE A 472 -14.00 1.98 14.79
CA ILE A 472 -14.36 1.99 13.37
C ILE A 472 -13.77 3.18 12.63
N SER A 473 -13.87 4.39 13.21
CA SER A 473 -13.52 5.61 12.46
C SER A 473 -12.02 5.74 12.21
N ILE A 474 -11.19 5.12 13.04
CA ILE A 474 -9.72 5.24 12.94
C ILE A 474 -9.18 4.40 11.79
N PRO A 475 -9.45 3.08 11.68
CA PRO A 475 -9.08 2.32 10.49
C PRO A 475 -9.66 2.93 9.22
N LEU A 476 -10.92 3.37 9.25
CA LEU A 476 -11.57 4.01 8.10
C LEU A 476 -10.84 5.27 7.63
N ALA A 477 -10.35 6.11 8.54
CA ALA A 477 -9.57 7.29 8.21
C ALA A 477 -8.23 6.92 7.56
N PHE A 478 -7.51 5.91 8.09
CA PHE A 478 -6.27 5.43 7.49
C PHE A 478 -6.50 4.82 6.10
N PHE A 479 -7.54 4.01 5.92
CA PHE A 479 -7.89 3.46 4.61
C PHE A 479 -8.26 4.56 3.60
N GLY A 480 -9.01 5.59 4.05
CA GLY A 480 -9.28 6.77 3.24
C GLY A 480 -8.00 7.52 2.80
N GLY A 481 -7.02 7.64 3.71
CA GLY A 481 -5.73 8.24 3.45
C GLY A 481 -4.87 7.42 2.48
N ILE A 482 -4.76 6.11 2.68
CA ILE A 482 -4.04 5.19 1.78
C ILE A 482 -4.69 5.18 0.39
N GLY A 483 -6.03 5.08 0.32
CA GLY A 483 -6.75 5.11 -0.95
C GLY A 483 -6.58 6.44 -1.71
N LEU A 484 -6.51 7.57 -1.00
CA LEU A 484 -6.19 8.87 -1.63
C LEU A 484 -4.76 8.91 -2.13
N ALA A 485 -3.78 8.46 -1.33
CA ALA A 485 -2.37 8.41 -1.73
C ALA A 485 -2.20 7.57 -2.99
N SER A 486 -2.82 6.39 -3.03
CA SER A 486 -2.78 5.49 -4.17
C SER A 486 -3.38 6.09 -5.45
N LYS A 487 -4.53 6.78 -5.36
CA LYS A 487 -5.12 7.56 -6.49
C LYS A 487 -4.21 8.69 -6.99
N ARG A 488 -3.25 9.11 -6.18
CA ARG A 488 -2.25 10.11 -6.52
C ARG A 488 -0.93 9.51 -7.02
N GLY A 489 -0.87 8.18 -7.23
CA GLY A 489 0.33 7.48 -7.65
C GLY A 489 1.37 7.35 -6.52
N ILE A 490 0.93 7.32 -5.26
CA ILE A 490 1.77 7.16 -4.09
C ILE A 490 1.29 5.89 -3.37
N LEU A 491 2.07 4.83 -3.44
CA LEU A 491 1.75 3.56 -2.79
C LEU A 491 2.34 3.54 -1.38
N VAL A 492 1.52 3.26 -0.39
CA VAL A 492 1.93 3.18 1.02
C VAL A 492 1.67 1.77 1.53
N LYS A 493 2.69 1.06 1.99
CA LYS A 493 2.61 -0.35 2.41
C LYS A 493 1.89 -0.59 3.75
N GLY A 494 1.39 0.45 4.41
CA GLY A 494 0.65 0.26 5.66
C GLY A 494 0.21 1.53 6.35
N SER A 495 -0.80 1.42 7.20
CA SER A 495 -1.28 2.53 8.01
C SER A 495 -0.23 3.02 9.02
N ASN A 496 0.66 2.14 9.50
CA ASN A 496 1.81 2.49 10.33
C ASN A 496 2.78 3.46 9.63
N TYR A 497 3.03 3.27 8.32
CA TYR A 497 3.90 4.14 7.54
C TYR A 497 3.24 5.48 7.23
N LEU A 498 1.92 5.48 6.98
CA LEU A 498 1.16 6.72 6.83
C LEU A 498 1.15 7.51 8.15
N GLU A 499 1.02 6.85 9.31
CA GLU A 499 1.15 7.48 10.62
C GLU A 499 2.57 8.01 10.85
N ALA A 500 3.61 7.24 10.51
CA ALA A 500 5.00 7.65 10.63
C ALA A 500 5.33 8.87 9.77
N LEU A 501 4.89 8.92 8.49
CA LEU A 501 5.03 10.07 7.61
C LEU A 501 4.44 11.35 8.22
N SER A 502 3.30 11.25 8.91
CA SER A 502 2.69 12.41 9.57
C SER A 502 3.56 13.00 10.68
N ASN A 503 4.49 12.22 11.22
CA ASN A 503 5.40 12.58 12.29
C ASN A 503 6.82 12.93 11.81
N THR A 504 7.05 13.00 10.50
CA THR A 504 8.38 13.28 9.93
C THR A 504 8.93 14.62 10.44
N GLU A 505 10.16 14.59 10.90
CA GLU A 505 10.91 15.77 11.35
C GLU A 505 12.14 16.03 10.48
N TYR A 506 12.86 14.95 10.08
CA TYR A 506 14.03 15.00 9.22
C TYR A 506 13.79 14.19 7.95
N ILE A 507 14.29 14.68 6.83
CA ILE A 507 14.28 13.99 5.55
C ILE A 507 15.70 13.94 5.00
N LEU A 508 16.13 12.75 4.63
CA LEU A 508 17.41 12.48 3.99
C LEU A 508 17.14 12.07 2.55
N PHE A 509 17.83 12.68 1.61
CA PHE A 509 17.75 12.37 0.19
C PHE A 509 19.04 11.74 -0.31
N ASP A 510 18.94 10.69 -1.11
CA ASP A 510 20.03 10.39 -2.04
C ASP A 510 20.12 11.47 -3.09
N LYS A 511 21.32 11.70 -3.64
CA LYS A 511 21.52 12.72 -4.67
C LYS A 511 21.16 12.17 -6.07
N THR A 512 21.87 11.16 -6.49
CA THR A 512 21.88 10.67 -7.88
C THR A 512 20.62 9.87 -8.20
N GLY A 513 19.91 10.21 -9.29
CA GLY A 513 18.64 9.57 -9.64
C GLY A 513 17.44 9.98 -8.77
N THR A 514 17.67 10.63 -7.61
CA THR A 514 16.63 11.10 -6.69
C THR A 514 16.43 12.61 -6.81
N LEU A 515 17.36 13.43 -6.34
CA LEU A 515 17.31 14.90 -6.49
C LEU A 515 17.76 15.35 -7.87
N THR A 516 18.52 14.53 -8.55
CA THR A 516 18.98 14.69 -9.92
C THR A 516 18.32 13.65 -10.83
N LYS A 517 18.41 13.84 -12.15
CA LYS A 517 17.85 12.90 -13.12
C LYS A 517 18.65 11.60 -13.25
N GLY A 518 19.92 11.62 -12.79
CA GLY A 518 20.87 10.51 -12.94
C GLY A 518 21.46 10.41 -14.34
N ASP A 519 21.13 11.34 -15.22
CA ASP A 519 21.61 11.43 -16.60
C ASP A 519 22.68 12.48 -16.71
N PHE A 520 23.77 12.16 -17.40
CA PHE A 520 24.78 13.15 -17.74
C PHE A 520 24.20 14.14 -18.73
N ALA A 521 24.40 15.44 -18.49
CA ALA A 521 24.00 16.49 -19.39
C ALA A 521 25.13 17.52 -19.59
N VAL A 522 25.19 18.08 -20.78
CA VAL A 522 26.06 19.22 -21.10
C VAL A 522 25.54 20.41 -20.31
N GLN A 523 26.34 20.90 -19.36
CA GLN A 523 26.02 22.08 -18.54
C GLN A 523 26.49 23.35 -19.21
N GLU A 524 27.73 23.36 -19.74
CA GLU A 524 28.36 24.51 -20.32
C GLU A 524 29.42 24.09 -21.34
N ILE A 525 29.49 24.79 -22.43
CA ILE A 525 30.52 24.66 -23.44
C ILE A 525 31.27 26.02 -23.53
N VAL A 526 32.58 25.96 -23.38
CA VAL A 526 33.40 27.17 -23.39
C VAL A 526 34.45 27.08 -24.50
N SER A 527 34.50 28.12 -25.32
CA SER A 527 35.54 28.28 -26.33
C SER A 527 36.73 29.00 -25.71
N VAL A 528 37.93 28.44 -25.91
CA VAL A 528 39.20 29.06 -25.48
C VAL A 528 39.91 29.71 -26.69
N ASP A 529 39.66 29.22 -27.89
CA ASP A 529 40.21 29.77 -29.12
C ASP A 529 39.20 30.71 -29.81
N PRO A 530 39.51 32.02 -29.97
CA PRO A 530 38.59 32.99 -30.58
C PRO A 530 38.10 32.65 -31.99
N ASN A 531 38.81 31.77 -32.67
CA ASN A 531 38.44 31.31 -34.02
C ASN A 531 37.29 30.33 -34.06
N PHE A 532 36.89 29.76 -32.91
CA PHE A 532 35.82 28.78 -32.80
C PHE A 532 34.67 29.34 -31.97
N LYS A 533 33.49 29.36 -32.55
CA LYS A 533 32.26 29.67 -31.80
C LYS A 533 31.80 28.46 -30.98
N VAL A 534 31.02 28.72 -29.91
CA VAL A 534 30.50 27.68 -29.03
C VAL A 534 29.66 26.67 -29.83
N GLU A 535 28.86 27.12 -30.80
CA GLU A 535 28.03 26.23 -31.64
C GLU A 535 28.91 25.30 -32.50
N GLU A 536 30.06 25.75 -32.94
CA GLU A 536 31.00 24.97 -33.74
C GLU A 536 31.72 23.92 -32.87
N LEU A 537 32.09 24.30 -31.64
CA LEU A 537 32.64 23.34 -30.67
C LEU A 537 31.63 22.24 -30.33
N HIS A 538 30.37 22.63 -30.09
CA HIS A 538 29.29 21.70 -29.84
C HIS A 538 29.13 20.67 -30.97
N LYS A 539 29.10 21.19 -32.21
CA LYS A 539 29.09 20.36 -33.42
C LYS A 539 30.26 19.39 -33.44
N LEU A 540 31.50 19.89 -33.32
CA LEU A 540 32.71 19.02 -33.38
C LEU A 540 32.71 17.94 -32.33
N MET A 541 32.26 18.23 -31.09
CA MET A 541 32.12 17.26 -30.04
C MET A 541 31.08 16.17 -30.35
N ALA A 542 29.90 16.60 -30.80
CA ALA A 542 28.81 15.70 -31.13
C ALA A 542 29.20 14.73 -32.28
N TYR A 543 29.94 15.24 -33.27
CA TYR A 543 30.47 14.42 -34.35
C TYR A 543 31.57 13.45 -33.84
N ALA A 544 32.46 13.89 -32.94
CA ALA A 544 33.49 13.03 -32.38
C ALA A 544 32.94 11.90 -31.49
N GLU A 545 31.83 12.17 -30.77
CA GLU A 545 31.17 11.22 -29.88
C GLU A 545 30.07 10.39 -30.56
N TYR A 546 29.77 10.60 -31.83
CA TYR A 546 28.65 9.99 -32.55
C TYR A 546 28.61 8.45 -32.43
N HIS A 547 29.76 7.82 -32.51
CA HIS A 547 29.89 6.37 -32.39
C HIS A 547 30.14 5.89 -30.93
N SER A 548 30.16 6.82 -29.97
CA SER A 548 30.37 6.48 -28.56
C SER A 548 29.15 5.78 -27.97
N THR A 549 29.39 4.69 -27.25
CA THR A 549 28.38 4.01 -26.45
C THR A 549 28.41 4.44 -24.98
N HIS A 550 29.32 5.33 -24.64
CA HIS A 550 29.45 5.84 -23.28
C HIS A 550 28.32 6.85 -22.97
N PRO A 551 27.68 6.81 -21.79
CA PRO A 551 26.57 7.75 -21.42
C PRO A 551 26.94 9.23 -21.63
N ILE A 552 28.17 9.62 -21.34
CA ILE A 552 28.67 10.99 -21.56
C ILE A 552 28.66 11.35 -23.05
N GLY A 553 29.14 10.45 -23.92
CA GLY A 553 29.13 10.67 -25.35
C GLY A 553 27.73 10.76 -25.91
N ILE A 554 26.84 9.87 -25.45
CA ILE A 554 25.42 9.88 -25.82
C ILE A 554 24.78 11.24 -25.44
N SER A 555 25.05 11.75 -24.24
CA SER A 555 24.51 13.04 -23.79
C SER A 555 24.98 14.23 -24.63
N ILE A 556 26.23 14.21 -25.09
CA ILE A 556 26.77 15.24 -25.99
C ILE A 556 26.07 15.19 -27.36
N VAL A 557 25.90 14.00 -27.90
CA VAL A 557 25.20 13.78 -29.18
C VAL A 557 23.75 14.21 -29.12
N GLU A 558 23.04 13.84 -28.06
CA GLU A 558 21.63 14.21 -27.86
C GLU A 558 21.46 15.70 -27.64
N SER A 559 22.36 16.36 -26.91
CA SER A 559 22.30 17.81 -26.66
C SER A 559 22.49 18.65 -27.95
N TYR A 560 23.23 18.14 -28.94
CA TYR A 560 23.37 18.74 -30.24
C TYR A 560 22.19 18.45 -31.19
N GLY A 561 21.61 17.26 -31.07
CA GLY A 561 20.56 16.72 -31.93
C GLY A 561 21.14 15.68 -32.90
N LYS A 562 20.89 14.41 -32.61
CA LYS A 562 21.43 13.25 -33.38
C LYS A 562 21.07 13.32 -34.84
N ASP A 563 19.87 13.81 -35.17
CA ASP A 563 19.38 13.94 -36.55
C ASP A 563 20.10 15.06 -37.38
N LEU A 564 20.86 15.95 -36.70
CA LEU A 564 21.65 16.98 -37.33
C LEU A 564 23.09 16.54 -37.67
N ILE A 565 23.47 15.34 -37.35
CA ILE A 565 24.81 14.80 -37.58
C ILE A 565 24.83 14.01 -38.88
N PHE A 566 25.78 14.31 -39.72
CA PHE A 566 26.05 13.59 -40.97
C PHE A 566 27.22 12.63 -40.77
N PRO A 567 27.02 11.34 -40.59
CA PRO A 567 28.07 10.36 -40.26
C PRO A 567 29.15 10.22 -41.33
N GLU A 568 28.81 10.55 -42.60
CA GLU A 568 29.69 10.33 -43.73
C GLU A 568 30.97 11.19 -43.69
N ILE A 569 30.99 12.23 -42.83
CA ILE A 569 32.19 13.08 -42.71
C ILE A 569 33.08 12.69 -41.49
N ILE A 570 32.74 11.59 -40.80
CA ILE A 570 33.45 11.07 -39.63
C ILE A 570 34.33 9.90 -40.08
N ASP A 571 35.62 10.08 -39.98
CA ASP A 571 36.59 9.04 -40.29
C ASP A 571 37.42 8.68 -39.06
N ASP A 572 38.02 7.49 -39.08
CA ASP A 572 38.96 6.96 -38.11
C ASP A 572 38.58 7.20 -36.63
N TYR A 573 37.35 6.81 -36.29
CA TYR A 573 36.88 6.89 -34.86
C TYR A 573 37.67 5.91 -33.99
N VAL A 574 38.25 6.41 -32.91
CA VAL A 574 39.01 5.62 -31.94
C VAL A 574 38.53 5.94 -30.52
N HIS A 575 38.03 4.93 -29.83
CA HIS A 575 37.81 5.03 -28.39
C HIS A 575 39.14 4.88 -27.66
N LEU A 576 39.47 5.81 -26.77
CA LEU A 576 40.66 5.85 -25.94
C LEU A 576 40.26 5.44 -24.50
N PRO A 577 40.43 4.16 -24.11
CA PRO A 577 39.97 3.67 -22.80
C PRO A 577 40.52 4.48 -21.64
N GLY A 578 39.65 5.05 -20.80
CA GLY A 578 39.99 5.88 -19.63
C GLY A 578 40.41 7.33 -19.95
N TYR A 579 40.39 7.75 -21.23
CA TYR A 579 40.80 9.09 -21.65
C TYR A 579 39.70 9.85 -22.40
N GLY A 580 38.89 9.19 -23.26
CA GLY A 580 37.89 9.81 -24.10
C GLY A 580 37.82 9.22 -25.51
N VAL A 581 37.60 10.07 -26.51
CA VAL A 581 37.49 9.67 -27.93
C VAL A 581 38.31 10.55 -28.85
N ARG A 582 38.59 10.01 -30.03
CA ARG A 582 39.27 10.73 -31.14
C ARG A 582 38.58 10.35 -32.45
N ALA A 583 38.34 11.30 -33.32
CA ALA A 583 37.86 11.09 -34.67
C ALA A 583 38.47 12.06 -35.65
N TYR A 584 38.48 11.76 -36.96
CA TYR A 584 38.73 12.74 -37.97
C TYR A 584 37.39 13.25 -38.53
N ILE A 585 37.24 14.56 -38.59
CA ILE A 585 36.03 15.23 -39.07
C ILE A 585 36.47 16.14 -40.19
N ASN A 586 36.03 15.88 -41.43
CA ASN A 586 36.48 16.59 -42.62
C ASN A 586 38.02 16.68 -42.72
N GLY A 587 38.74 15.61 -42.40
CA GLY A 587 40.21 15.55 -42.44
C GLY A 587 40.93 16.18 -41.25
N ALA A 588 40.23 16.86 -40.33
CA ALA A 588 40.83 17.44 -39.12
C ALA A 588 40.72 16.46 -37.95
N ARG A 589 41.78 16.25 -37.22
CA ARG A 589 41.80 15.39 -36.02
C ARG A 589 41.14 16.14 -34.85
N ILE A 590 40.02 15.62 -34.37
CA ILE A 590 39.33 16.12 -33.18
C ILE A 590 39.41 15.05 -32.08
N ALA A 591 39.71 15.49 -30.87
CA ALA A 591 39.65 14.61 -29.68
C ALA A 591 38.89 15.28 -28.54
N VAL A 592 38.03 14.48 -27.89
CA VAL A 592 37.29 14.86 -26.68
C VAL A 592 37.82 14.00 -25.55
N VAL A 593 38.58 14.63 -24.64
CA VAL A 593 39.43 13.88 -23.69
C VAL A 593 39.40 14.51 -22.27
N ASN A 594 39.75 13.73 -21.27
CA ASN A 594 39.92 14.23 -19.90
C ASN A 594 41.34 14.84 -19.68
N SER A 595 41.52 15.53 -18.53
CA SER A 595 42.78 16.15 -18.14
C SER A 595 43.94 15.15 -18.06
N LYS A 596 43.72 13.91 -17.65
CA LYS A 596 44.73 12.87 -17.51
C LYS A 596 45.43 12.57 -18.85
N MET A 597 44.67 12.54 -19.95
CA MET A 597 45.26 12.35 -21.27
C MET A 597 46.15 13.54 -21.68
N LEU A 598 45.80 14.78 -21.31
CA LEU A 598 46.59 15.96 -21.60
C LEU A 598 47.89 15.98 -20.81
N ASP A 599 47.82 15.66 -19.52
CA ASP A 599 48.98 15.59 -18.62
C ASP A 599 49.99 14.55 -19.07
N GLU A 600 49.55 13.32 -19.41
CA GLU A 600 50.41 12.24 -19.84
C GLU A 600 51.07 12.50 -21.21
N ASN A 601 50.35 13.19 -22.10
CA ASN A 601 50.90 13.54 -23.42
C ASN A 601 51.62 14.89 -23.44
N LYS A 602 51.76 15.57 -22.29
CA LYS A 602 52.43 16.87 -22.11
C LYS A 602 51.87 17.95 -23.06
N ILE A 603 50.56 17.91 -23.25
CA ILE A 603 49.83 18.93 -24.04
C ILE A 603 49.59 20.14 -23.14
N GLU A 604 50.03 21.32 -23.60
CA GLU A 604 49.72 22.56 -22.88
C GLU A 604 48.25 22.89 -22.91
N TYR A 605 47.62 23.04 -21.73
CA TYR A 605 46.21 23.40 -21.58
C TYR A 605 45.96 24.22 -20.32
N GLN A 606 44.89 24.98 -20.31
CA GLN A 606 44.41 25.65 -19.12
C GLN A 606 43.58 24.63 -18.29
N LYS A 607 44.12 24.26 -17.13
CA LYS A 607 43.40 23.38 -16.20
C LYS A 607 42.19 24.12 -15.61
N ILE A 608 41.00 23.57 -15.84
CA ILE A 608 39.76 24.15 -15.32
C ILE A 608 39.39 23.41 -14.03
N GLU A 609 39.36 24.14 -12.93
CA GLU A 609 38.87 23.64 -11.66
C GLU A 609 37.34 23.80 -11.64
N ASN A 610 36.63 22.73 -11.89
CA ASN A 610 35.16 22.67 -11.82
C ASN A 610 34.76 21.42 -11.00
N PRO A 611 33.76 21.52 -10.14
CA PRO A 611 33.25 20.37 -9.40
C PRO A 611 32.69 19.27 -10.31
N ASN A 612 32.15 19.61 -11.47
CA ASN A 612 31.64 18.67 -12.47
C ASN A 612 32.75 18.14 -13.39
N LEU A 613 32.43 17.12 -14.18
CA LEU A 613 33.36 16.54 -15.13
C LEU A 613 33.69 17.56 -16.25
N VAL A 614 34.98 17.82 -16.44
CA VAL A 614 35.48 18.65 -17.53
C VAL A 614 36.11 17.74 -18.59
N LEU A 615 35.62 17.81 -19.83
CA LEU A 615 36.26 17.23 -21.00
C LEU A 615 36.81 18.34 -21.88
N TYR A 616 38.01 18.12 -22.38
CA TYR A 616 38.75 19.08 -23.20
C TYR A 616 38.62 18.70 -24.65
N ILE A 617 38.44 19.72 -25.51
CA ILE A 617 38.31 19.55 -26.96
C ILE A 617 39.63 19.98 -27.60
N LEU A 618 40.21 19.06 -28.33
CA LEU A 618 41.45 19.27 -29.05
C LEU A 618 41.19 19.25 -30.55
N ARG A 619 41.77 20.18 -31.29
CA ARG A 619 41.95 20.08 -32.71
C ARG A 619 43.44 19.90 -32.97
N GLU A 620 43.82 18.77 -33.61
CA GLU A 620 45.18 18.29 -33.74
C GLU A 620 45.76 18.00 -32.34
N LYS A 621 46.63 18.83 -31.83
CA LYS A 621 47.23 18.75 -30.48
C LYS A 621 46.98 20.08 -29.69
N ARG A 622 46.16 20.98 -30.20
CA ARG A 622 45.86 22.26 -29.55
C ARG A 622 44.47 22.23 -28.91
N MET A 623 44.39 22.67 -27.68
CA MET A 623 43.11 22.87 -27.00
C MET A 623 42.35 24.05 -27.66
N ILE A 624 41.09 23.78 -28.06
CA ILE A 624 40.20 24.81 -28.67
C ILE A 624 39.04 25.16 -27.74
N GLY A 625 38.71 24.30 -26.77
CA GLY A 625 37.65 24.55 -25.80
C GLY A 625 37.52 23.43 -24.81
N TYR A 626 36.51 23.52 -23.97
CA TYR A 626 36.12 22.46 -23.01
C TYR A 626 34.62 22.42 -22.82
N VAL A 627 34.13 21.30 -22.33
CA VAL A 627 32.73 21.08 -21.95
C VAL A 627 32.65 20.62 -20.50
N ILE A 628 31.72 21.20 -19.78
CA ILE A 628 31.38 20.80 -18.42
C ILE A 628 30.14 19.91 -18.49
N ILE A 629 30.26 18.69 -17.96
CA ILE A 629 29.21 17.69 -17.93
C ILE A 629 28.89 17.36 -16.48
N GLY A 630 27.62 17.43 -16.14
CA GLY A 630 27.15 17.17 -14.79
C GLY A 630 25.78 16.52 -14.82
N ASP A 631 25.38 16.00 -13.66
CA ASP A 631 24.04 15.48 -13.45
C ASP A 631 23.04 16.62 -13.31
N THR A 632 21.86 16.50 -13.91
CA THR A 632 20.86 17.57 -13.96
C THR A 632 19.97 17.51 -12.74
N ILE A 633 19.91 18.61 -11.97
CA ILE A 633 18.97 18.75 -10.84
C ILE A 633 17.53 18.72 -11.42
N ARG A 634 16.65 17.95 -10.77
CA ARG A 634 15.22 17.89 -11.17
C ARG A 634 14.56 19.27 -11.01
N GLU A 635 13.73 19.64 -11.95
CA GLU A 635 13.08 20.96 -12.02
C GLU A 635 12.23 21.26 -10.77
N ASP A 636 11.60 20.21 -10.19
CA ASP A 636 10.74 20.33 -9.01
C ASP A 636 11.49 20.16 -7.67
N ALA A 637 12.81 19.91 -7.67
CA ALA A 637 13.58 19.65 -6.46
C ALA A 637 13.59 20.86 -5.50
N SER A 638 13.89 22.05 -6.00
CA SER A 638 13.96 23.27 -5.18
C SER A 638 12.58 23.63 -4.59
N GLU A 639 11.53 23.56 -5.40
CA GLU A 639 10.15 23.78 -4.93
C GLU A 639 9.74 22.75 -3.88
N THR A 640 10.08 21.47 -4.11
CA THR A 640 9.80 20.38 -3.18
C THR A 640 10.41 20.63 -1.81
N ILE A 641 11.71 20.95 -1.74
CA ILE A 641 12.40 21.22 -0.48
C ILE A 641 11.80 22.44 0.24
N LYS A 642 11.49 23.53 -0.48
CA LYS A 642 10.82 24.70 0.08
C LYS A 642 9.46 24.34 0.69
N ASN A 643 8.67 23.49 0.01
CA ASN A 643 7.38 23.07 0.50
C ASN A 643 7.49 22.10 1.69
N LEU A 644 8.50 21.22 1.73
CA LEU A 644 8.78 20.38 2.91
C LEU A 644 9.04 21.23 4.16
N ARG A 645 9.79 22.34 4.04
CA ARG A 645 10.01 23.29 5.13
C ARG A 645 8.70 23.95 5.59
N LYS A 646 7.87 24.42 4.64
CA LYS A 646 6.52 24.94 4.95
C LYS A 646 5.64 23.91 5.67
N GLN A 647 5.83 22.64 5.38
CA GLN A 647 5.14 21.53 6.05
C GLN A 647 5.73 21.17 7.42
N GLY A 648 6.75 21.89 7.91
CA GLY A 648 7.33 21.73 9.25
C GLY A 648 8.44 20.68 9.34
N ILE A 649 9.06 20.31 8.23
CA ILE A 649 10.30 19.52 8.24
C ILE A 649 11.43 20.42 8.72
N LYS A 650 12.12 19.99 9.79
CA LYS A 650 13.17 20.81 10.44
C LYS A 650 14.52 20.70 9.74
N LYS A 651 14.87 19.52 9.22
CA LYS A 651 16.15 19.28 8.54
C LYS A 651 15.95 18.51 7.25
N VAL A 652 16.60 18.97 6.20
CA VAL A 652 16.73 18.29 4.92
C VAL A 652 18.20 18.09 4.63
N SER A 653 18.64 16.84 4.47
CA SER A 653 20.03 16.48 4.25
C SER A 653 20.22 15.67 2.97
N ILE A 654 21.39 15.76 2.35
CA ILE A 654 21.80 14.95 1.19
C ILE A 654 22.83 13.92 1.65
N LEU A 655 22.64 12.66 1.26
CA LEU A 655 23.60 11.56 1.43
C LEU A 655 24.03 11.09 0.04
N THR A 656 25.32 11.11 -0.26
CA THR A 656 25.81 10.71 -1.59
C THR A 656 27.22 10.10 -1.54
N GLY A 657 27.51 9.20 -2.47
CA GLY A 657 28.87 8.68 -2.72
C GLY A 657 29.72 9.62 -3.59
N ASP A 658 29.13 10.69 -4.13
CA ASP A 658 29.83 11.59 -5.02
C ASP A 658 30.82 12.50 -4.30
N ASN A 659 31.70 13.11 -5.11
CA ASN A 659 32.71 14.05 -4.64
C ASN A 659 32.07 15.22 -3.87
N LYS A 660 32.76 15.65 -2.84
CA LYS A 660 32.33 16.71 -1.92
C LYS A 660 32.01 18.03 -2.63
N LEU A 661 32.85 18.48 -3.57
CA LEU A 661 32.66 19.76 -4.28
C LEU A 661 31.36 19.78 -5.11
N VAL A 662 31.10 18.68 -5.85
CA VAL A 662 29.85 18.51 -6.63
C VAL A 662 28.63 18.55 -5.72
N SER A 663 28.70 17.79 -4.63
CA SER A 663 27.62 17.65 -3.67
C SER A 663 27.30 18.97 -2.96
N GLU A 664 28.33 19.74 -2.59
CA GLU A 664 28.18 21.08 -1.98
C GLU A 664 27.55 22.09 -2.96
N SER A 665 27.88 22.01 -4.24
CA SER A 665 27.25 22.87 -5.28
C SER A 665 25.75 22.59 -5.37
N VAL A 666 25.37 21.32 -5.47
CA VAL A 666 23.96 20.91 -5.52
C VAL A 666 23.23 21.30 -4.22
N GLY A 667 23.85 21.08 -3.09
CA GLY A 667 23.25 21.41 -1.79
C GLY A 667 23.04 22.90 -1.57
N LYS A 668 23.95 23.75 -2.04
CA LYS A 668 23.80 25.22 -2.02
C LYS A 668 22.64 25.66 -2.92
N THR A 669 22.55 25.10 -4.14
CA THR A 669 21.47 25.38 -5.09
C THR A 669 20.10 25.01 -4.50
N LEU A 670 20.00 23.86 -3.83
CA LEU A 670 18.77 23.37 -3.23
C LEU A 670 18.52 23.90 -1.82
N SER A 671 19.47 24.64 -1.23
CA SER A 671 19.39 25.18 0.13
C SER A 671 19.11 24.12 1.20
N VAL A 672 19.79 22.96 1.15
CA VAL A 672 19.69 21.90 2.17
C VAL A 672 20.52 22.24 3.41
N ASP A 673 20.22 21.59 4.55
CA ASP A 673 20.88 21.89 5.85
C ASP A 673 22.23 21.20 6.00
N ASN A 674 22.32 19.93 5.58
CA ASN A 674 23.56 19.16 5.68
C ASN A 674 23.83 18.38 4.40
N ILE A 675 25.11 18.18 4.11
CA ILE A 675 25.57 17.39 2.96
C ILE A 675 26.62 16.42 3.44
N TYR A 676 26.37 15.16 3.23
CA TYR A 676 27.28 14.06 3.54
C TYR A 676 27.73 13.45 2.22
N ALA A 677 28.94 13.77 1.79
CA ALA A 677 29.53 13.34 0.53
C ALA A 677 30.55 12.22 0.72
N GLU A 678 30.94 11.55 -0.35
CA GLU A 678 31.96 10.49 -0.39
C GLU A 678 31.62 9.29 0.52
N LEU A 679 30.31 9.01 0.72
CA LEU A 679 29.84 7.93 1.58
C LEU A 679 29.77 6.61 0.84
N PHE A 680 30.30 5.55 1.47
CA PHE A 680 29.96 4.19 1.11
C PHE A 680 28.54 3.82 1.61
N PRO A 681 27.90 2.79 1.04
CA PRO A 681 26.56 2.37 1.49
C PRO A 681 26.45 2.14 3.02
N GLN A 682 27.48 1.58 3.63
CA GLN A 682 27.55 1.35 5.08
C GLN A 682 27.61 2.67 5.90
N ASP A 683 28.26 3.70 5.35
CA ASP A 683 28.36 5.00 6.02
C ASP A 683 27.06 5.78 5.93
N LYS A 684 26.30 5.63 4.81
CA LYS A 684 24.94 6.17 4.72
C LYS A 684 24.04 5.63 5.83
N VAL A 685 24.14 4.33 6.16
CA VAL A 685 23.38 3.72 7.28
C VAL A 685 23.79 4.34 8.63
N LYS A 686 25.07 4.55 8.87
CA LYS A 686 25.54 5.21 10.11
C LYS A 686 24.97 6.62 10.27
N VAL A 687 25.05 7.43 9.20
CA VAL A 687 24.48 8.79 9.18
C VAL A 687 22.98 8.77 9.43
N LEU A 688 22.24 7.79 8.84
CA LEU A 688 20.83 7.58 9.12
C LEU A 688 20.58 7.32 10.61
N GLU A 689 21.32 6.42 11.23
CA GLU A 689 21.17 6.11 12.67
C GLU A 689 21.49 7.31 13.57
N GLU A 690 22.49 8.12 13.22
CA GLU A 690 22.77 9.37 13.92
C GLU A 690 21.57 10.33 13.87
N HIS A 691 20.92 10.46 12.73
CA HIS A 691 19.73 11.29 12.58
C HIS A 691 18.53 10.72 13.34
N LYS A 692 18.34 9.39 13.38
CA LYS A 692 17.30 8.72 14.17
C LYS A 692 17.47 8.96 15.68
N ASN A 693 18.73 9.02 16.15
CA ASN A 693 19.03 9.31 17.54
C ASN A 693 18.91 10.81 17.90
N ALA A 694 19.04 11.69 16.90
CA ALA A 694 18.97 13.14 17.09
C ALA A 694 17.57 13.74 16.95
N VAL A 695 16.61 12.98 16.42
CA VAL A 695 15.24 13.44 16.23
C VAL A 695 14.47 13.50 17.56
N SER A 696 13.52 14.43 17.67
CA SER A 696 12.71 14.61 18.88
C SER A 696 11.89 13.34 19.20
N GLU A 697 11.58 13.12 20.48
CA GLU A 697 10.80 11.94 20.90
C GLU A 697 9.46 11.84 20.14
N GLY A 698 9.17 10.66 19.61
CA GLY A 698 7.98 10.39 18.81
C GLY A 698 8.00 10.92 17.37
N LYS A 699 9.06 11.62 16.97
CA LYS A 699 9.28 12.08 15.61
C LYS A 699 10.02 11.02 14.78
N LYS A 700 10.06 11.23 13.44
CA LYS A 700 10.50 10.23 12.49
C LYS A 700 11.48 10.79 11.46
N VAL A 701 12.38 9.91 10.99
CA VAL A 701 13.32 10.18 9.91
C VAL A 701 12.86 9.44 8.65
N VAL A 702 12.76 10.17 7.56
CA VAL A 702 12.43 9.63 6.24
C VAL A 702 13.69 9.62 5.39
N PHE A 703 13.91 8.54 4.65
CA PHE A 703 14.93 8.47 3.61
C PHE A 703 14.26 8.33 2.25
N VAL A 704 14.75 9.05 1.26
CA VAL A 704 14.28 9.02 -0.14
C VAL A 704 15.43 8.64 -1.05
N GLY A 705 15.29 7.55 -1.78
CA GLY A 705 16.29 7.04 -2.71
C GLY A 705 15.67 6.39 -3.94
N ASP A 706 16.51 5.99 -4.91
CA ASP A 706 16.06 5.40 -6.17
C ASP A 706 16.54 3.97 -6.38
N GLY A 707 17.64 3.59 -5.75
CA GLY A 707 18.49 2.52 -6.22
C GLY A 707 18.70 1.30 -5.34
N ILE A 708 19.27 0.28 -5.95
CA ILE A 708 19.75 -0.95 -5.30
C ILE A 708 20.78 -0.61 -4.22
N ASN A 709 21.61 0.40 -4.47
CA ASN A 709 22.68 0.81 -3.57
C ASN A 709 22.16 1.38 -2.25
N ASP A 710 20.93 1.91 -2.24
CA ASP A 710 20.30 2.53 -1.09
C ASP A 710 19.36 1.60 -0.32
N ALA A 711 19.18 0.35 -0.78
CA ALA A 711 18.29 -0.62 -0.16
C ALA A 711 18.52 -0.78 1.35
N PRO A 712 19.76 -0.84 1.89
CA PRO A 712 19.99 -0.90 3.33
C PRO A 712 19.54 0.35 4.08
N VAL A 713 19.67 1.53 3.47
CA VAL A 713 19.28 2.81 4.07
C VAL A 713 17.75 2.98 4.01
N ILE A 714 17.13 2.62 2.88
CA ILE A 714 15.67 2.62 2.70
C ILE A 714 15.01 1.73 3.76
N SER A 715 15.50 0.49 3.94
CA SER A 715 14.92 -0.43 4.93
C SER A 715 15.24 -0.05 6.38
N GLY A 716 16.34 0.64 6.63
CA GLY A 716 16.76 1.11 7.95
C GLY A 716 16.05 2.38 8.43
N ALA A 717 15.45 3.16 7.54
CA ALA A 717 14.74 4.39 7.88
C ALA A 717 13.44 4.10 8.67
N ASP A 718 12.92 5.11 9.37
CA ASP A 718 11.56 4.99 9.95
C ASP A 718 10.48 4.89 8.86
N VAL A 719 10.72 5.55 7.71
CA VAL A 719 9.98 5.38 6.46
C VAL A 719 10.95 5.52 5.30
N GLY A 720 11.10 4.46 4.52
CA GLY A 720 11.86 4.46 3.28
C GLY A 720 10.96 4.74 2.08
N ILE A 721 11.32 5.75 1.28
CA ILE A 721 10.59 6.13 0.06
C ILE A 721 11.45 5.78 -1.16
N ALA A 722 10.89 5.00 -2.10
CA ALA A 722 11.51 4.74 -3.39
C ALA A 722 10.84 5.56 -4.49
N MET A 723 11.68 6.13 -5.39
CA MET A 723 11.25 6.83 -6.61
C MET A 723 11.19 5.83 -7.76
N SER A 724 10.00 5.42 -8.18
CA SER A 724 9.77 4.21 -9.00
C SER A 724 10.29 4.24 -10.43
N VAL A 725 10.50 5.40 -11.07
CA VAL A 725 10.94 5.42 -12.48
C VAL A 725 12.38 4.96 -12.61
N THR A 726 13.19 5.25 -11.60
CA THR A 726 14.60 4.90 -11.53
C THR A 726 14.88 3.75 -10.56
N ALA A 727 13.92 3.47 -9.66
CA ALA A 727 14.09 2.43 -8.64
C ALA A 727 14.18 1.03 -9.24
N SER A 728 15.17 0.28 -8.78
CA SER A 728 15.27 -1.15 -9.07
C SER A 728 14.13 -1.94 -8.43
N GLU A 729 13.85 -3.11 -8.96
CA GLU A 729 12.86 -4.04 -8.40
C GLU A 729 13.10 -4.33 -6.92
N GLY A 730 14.35 -4.49 -6.51
CA GLY A 730 14.72 -4.70 -5.12
C GLY A 730 14.38 -3.51 -4.22
N SER A 731 14.55 -2.27 -4.71
CA SER A 731 14.22 -1.06 -3.93
C SER A 731 12.72 -0.89 -3.75
N ILE A 732 11.94 -1.19 -4.78
CA ILE A 732 10.46 -1.18 -4.72
C ILE A 732 9.97 -2.22 -3.69
N ALA A 733 10.54 -3.42 -3.69
CA ALA A 733 10.17 -4.47 -2.75
C ALA A 733 10.47 -4.13 -1.28
N ILE A 734 11.52 -3.35 -1.03
CA ILE A 734 11.99 -3.02 0.33
C ILE A 734 11.37 -1.73 0.86
N ALA A 735 11.09 -0.73 0.01
CA ALA A 735 10.57 0.57 0.43
C ALA A 735 9.18 0.46 1.08
N ASP A 736 8.91 1.31 2.05
CA ASP A 736 7.63 1.44 2.75
C ASP A 736 6.61 2.27 1.98
N VAL A 737 7.12 3.20 1.18
CA VAL A 737 6.35 4.08 0.29
C VAL A 737 7.01 4.11 -1.08
N VAL A 738 6.21 3.98 -2.13
CA VAL A 738 6.69 4.05 -3.51
C VAL A 738 5.99 5.17 -4.25
N VAL A 739 6.76 6.07 -4.84
CA VAL A 739 6.27 7.14 -5.71
C VAL A 739 6.34 6.64 -7.15
N MET A 740 5.18 6.47 -7.80
CA MET A 740 5.04 5.82 -9.12
C MET A 740 5.43 6.69 -10.30
N ASN A 741 5.73 7.95 -10.07
CA ASN A 741 6.17 8.89 -11.11
C ASN A 741 7.44 9.63 -10.68
N ASP A 742 8.07 10.31 -11.66
CA ASP A 742 9.36 10.98 -11.49
C ASP A 742 9.27 12.37 -10.84
N LYS A 743 8.19 12.65 -10.07
CA LYS A 743 7.98 13.98 -9.50
C LYS A 743 8.22 13.99 -8.00
N LEU A 744 9.27 14.66 -7.56
CA LEU A 744 9.60 14.84 -6.15
C LEU A 744 8.48 15.52 -5.35
N LYS A 745 7.67 16.37 -5.98
CA LYS A 745 6.48 16.99 -5.34
C LYS A 745 5.50 15.99 -4.76
N LYS A 746 5.51 14.73 -5.21
CA LYS A 746 4.67 13.66 -4.64
C LYS A 746 5.02 13.32 -3.19
N ILE A 747 6.26 13.57 -2.79
CA ILE A 747 6.68 13.44 -1.38
C ILE A 747 5.92 14.47 -0.53
N ASN A 748 5.77 15.71 -1.02
CA ASN A 748 4.96 16.71 -0.32
C ASN A 748 3.49 16.29 -0.22
N GLU A 749 2.92 15.72 -1.30
CA GLU A 749 1.55 15.17 -1.29
C GLU A 749 1.41 14.04 -0.26
N ALA A 750 2.36 13.10 -0.20
CA ALA A 750 2.37 12.00 0.77
C ALA A 750 2.34 12.48 2.22
N ILE A 751 3.20 13.46 2.54
CA ILE A 751 3.27 14.05 3.88
C ILE A 751 1.98 14.83 4.21
N GLU A 752 1.41 15.57 3.27
CA GLU A 752 0.16 16.31 3.49
C GLU A 752 -1.03 15.37 3.70
N ILE A 753 -1.15 14.31 2.89
CA ILE A 753 -2.19 13.28 3.06
C ILE A 753 -2.07 12.64 4.44
N SER A 754 -0.86 12.29 4.85
CA SER A 754 -0.62 11.66 6.15
C SER A 754 -1.00 12.58 7.32
N LYS A 755 -0.70 13.89 7.23
CA LYS A 755 -1.06 14.89 8.24
C LYS A 755 -2.57 15.14 8.31
N ILE A 756 -3.24 15.20 7.16
CA ILE A 756 -4.71 15.34 7.12
C ILE A 756 -5.35 14.10 7.76
N THR A 757 -4.89 12.89 7.40
CA THR A 757 -5.39 11.63 7.95
C THR A 757 -5.24 11.61 9.47
N LYS A 758 -4.05 11.90 10.00
CA LYS A 758 -3.80 11.97 11.43
C LYS A 758 -4.67 13.00 12.14
N LYS A 759 -4.82 14.19 11.54
CA LYS A 759 -5.68 15.24 12.10
C LYS A 759 -7.13 14.76 12.24
N ILE A 760 -7.66 14.07 11.26
CA ILE A 760 -9.01 13.49 11.29
C ILE A 760 -9.11 12.39 12.36
N VAL A 761 -8.11 11.51 12.46
CA VAL A 761 -8.03 10.50 13.53
C VAL A 761 -8.11 11.16 14.91
N ILE A 762 -7.30 12.19 15.14
CA ILE A 762 -7.31 12.92 16.42
C ILE A 762 -8.67 13.61 16.65
N GLN A 763 -9.24 14.26 15.63
CA GLN A 763 -10.55 14.90 15.74
C GLN A 763 -11.65 13.90 16.14
N ASN A 764 -11.68 12.72 15.47
CA ASN A 764 -12.65 11.68 15.79
C ASN A 764 -12.46 11.13 17.21
N THR A 765 -11.22 10.93 17.61
CA THR A 765 -10.87 10.45 18.97
C THR A 765 -11.35 11.45 20.04
N VAL A 766 -10.95 12.71 19.88
CA VAL A 766 -11.30 13.77 20.86
C VAL A 766 -12.81 13.99 20.89
N MET A 767 -13.48 14.09 19.74
CA MET A 767 -14.92 14.27 19.65
C MET A 767 -15.67 13.12 20.33
N SER A 768 -15.29 11.87 20.04
CA SER A 768 -15.93 10.69 20.63
C SER A 768 -15.77 10.64 22.14
N LEU A 769 -14.56 10.87 22.66
CA LEU A 769 -14.31 10.85 24.08
C LEU A 769 -14.97 12.01 24.82
N ALA A 770 -14.93 13.22 24.24
CA ALA A 770 -15.53 14.42 24.87
C ALA A 770 -17.06 14.30 25.00
N ILE A 771 -17.75 13.84 23.93
CA ILE A 771 -19.20 13.66 23.96
C ILE A 771 -19.58 12.56 24.95
N LYS A 772 -18.88 11.42 24.94
CA LYS A 772 -19.13 10.33 25.89
C LYS A 772 -18.91 10.77 27.35
N PHE A 773 -17.84 11.51 27.62
CA PHE A 773 -17.55 12.03 28.93
C PHE A 773 -18.63 13.05 29.41
N ALA A 774 -19.09 13.93 28.52
CA ALA A 774 -20.16 14.87 28.81
C ALA A 774 -21.48 14.13 29.16
N VAL A 775 -21.87 13.14 28.34
CA VAL A 775 -23.10 12.34 28.59
C VAL A 775 -22.94 11.51 29.88
N PHE A 776 -21.75 11.01 30.17
CA PHE A 776 -21.44 10.30 31.43
C PHE A 776 -21.62 11.19 32.66
N ILE A 777 -21.11 12.43 32.62
CA ILE A 777 -21.29 13.40 33.72
C ILE A 777 -22.78 13.70 33.92
N VAL A 778 -23.52 13.94 32.82
CA VAL A 778 -24.97 14.20 32.87
C VAL A 778 -25.73 13.01 33.49
N ASN A 779 -25.29 11.78 33.17
CA ASN A 779 -25.85 10.55 33.74
C ASN A 779 -25.61 10.45 35.26
N ILE A 780 -24.39 10.75 35.74
CA ILE A 780 -24.02 10.68 37.15
C ILE A 780 -24.80 11.75 37.95
N LEU A 781 -24.93 12.97 37.39
CA LEU A 781 -25.62 14.07 38.05
C LEU A 781 -27.14 13.85 38.07
N ASN A 782 -27.62 12.74 37.58
CA ASN A 782 -29.03 12.33 37.53
C ASN A 782 -29.98 13.38 36.90
N VAL A 783 -29.44 14.19 35.96
CA VAL A 783 -30.19 15.19 35.19
C VAL A 783 -30.85 14.49 34.01
N HIS A 784 -32.05 13.93 34.20
CA HIS A 784 -32.94 13.42 33.14
C HIS A 784 -32.22 12.76 31.92
N THR A 785 -31.23 11.84 32.17
CA THR A 785 -30.54 11.13 31.10
C THR A 785 -31.45 10.03 30.58
N THR A 786 -31.91 10.21 29.33
CA THR A 786 -32.65 9.17 28.66
C THR A 786 -31.70 8.24 27.94
N ILE A 787 -32.08 6.98 27.73
CA ILE A 787 -31.32 6.03 26.93
C ILE A 787 -31.09 6.55 25.49
N TRP A 788 -31.96 7.44 25.03
CA TRP A 788 -31.82 8.15 23.74
C TRP A 788 -30.52 8.96 23.65
N LEU A 789 -30.17 9.66 24.72
CA LEU A 789 -28.93 10.43 24.77
C LEU A 789 -27.70 9.48 24.77
N ALA A 790 -27.79 8.34 25.44
CA ALA A 790 -26.77 7.31 25.43
C ALA A 790 -26.57 6.73 24.02
N ILE A 791 -27.67 6.39 23.33
CA ILE A 791 -27.63 5.86 21.96
C ILE A 791 -27.05 6.91 21.00
N PHE A 792 -27.46 8.17 21.13
CA PHE A 792 -26.90 9.25 20.32
C PHE A 792 -25.39 9.39 20.55
N SER A 793 -24.92 9.27 21.78
CA SER A 793 -23.49 9.35 22.12
C SER A 793 -22.68 8.19 21.53
N ASP A 794 -23.30 7.08 21.17
CA ASP A 794 -22.63 5.93 20.54
C ASP A 794 -22.84 5.89 19.03
N VAL A 795 -24.10 5.70 18.58
CA VAL A 795 -24.44 5.55 17.15
C VAL A 795 -24.31 6.88 16.40
N GLY A 796 -24.82 7.97 16.97
CA GLY A 796 -24.77 9.31 16.37
C GLY A 796 -23.33 9.81 16.20
N VAL A 797 -22.53 9.66 17.24
CA VAL A 797 -21.11 10.05 17.21
C VAL A 797 -20.31 9.17 16.25
N SER A 798 -20.60 7.86 16.18
CA SER A 798 -20.00 6.97 15.21
C SER A 798 -20.28 7.43 13.78
N LEU A 799 -21.50 7.80 13.46
CA LEU A 799 -21.87 8.33 12.15
C LEU A 799 -21.14 9.66 11.84
N LEU A 800 -21.07 10.57 12.80
CA LEU A 800 -20.33 11.84 12.64
C LEU A 800 -18.84 11.58 12.38
N ALA A 801 -18.24 10.63 13.09
CA ALA A 801 -16.83 10.26 12.93
C ALA A 801 -16.56 9.61 11.55
N ILE A 802 -17.48 8.79 11.04
CA ILE A 802 -17.43 8.23 9.70
C ILE A 802 -17.52 9.33 8.65
N LEU A 803 -18.51 10.23 8.77
CA LEU A 803 -18.66 11.37 7.84
C LEU A 803 -17.42 12.27 7.83
N ASN A 804 -16.80 12.47 8.99
CA ASN A 804 -15.55 13.22 9.08
C ASN A 804 -14.39 12.50 8.39
N ALA A 805 -14.29 11.16 8.51
CA ALA A 805 -13.28 10.37 7.82
C ALA A 805 -13.43 10.43 6.29
N LEU A 806 -14.65 10.42 5.76
CA LEU A 806 -14.92 10.56 4.31
C LEU A 806 -14.52 11.94 3.74
N ARG A 807 -14.28 12.94 4.58
CA ARG A 807 -13.87 14.30 4.15
C ARG A 807 -12.40 14.41 3.75
N ILE A 808 -11.56 13.37 3.97
CA ILE A 808 -10.12 13.39 3.67
C ILE A 808 -9.86 13.89 2.24
N ASN A 809 -10.52 13.29 1.25
CA ASN A 809 -10.40 13.67 -0.15
C ASN A 809 -10.73 15.17 -0.37
N ARG A 810 -11.88 15.61 0.14
CA ARG A 810 -12.33 17.00 -0.02
C ARG A 810 -11.39 18.01 0.61
N ILE A 811 -10.84 17.69 1.81
CA ILE A 811 -9.90 18.57 2.52
C ILE A 811 -8.60 18.67 1.74
N PHE A 812 -8.06 17.55 1.24
CA PHE A 812 -6.85 17.52 0.45
C PHE A 812 -7.00 18.37 -0.83
N TYR A 813 -8.05 18.13 -1.62
CA TYR A 813 -8.28 18.88 -2.87
C TYR A 813 -8.47 20.38 -2.61
N LYS A 814 -9.20 20.77 -1.57
CA LYS A 814 -9.39 22.18 -1.22
C LYS A 814 -8.08 22.85 -0.78
N ARG A 815 -7.28 22.15 0.01
CA ARG A 815 -6.07 22.73 0.62
C ARG A 815 -4.87 22.72 -0.31
N TYR A 816 -4.70 21.66 -1.09
CA TYR A 816 -3.52 21.43 -1.93
C TYR A 816 -3.71 21.96 -3.35
N LEU A 817 -4.90 21.83 -3.94
CA LEU A 817 -5.19 22.30 -5.29
C LEU A 817 -5.88 23.67 -5.30
N GLY A 818 -6.58 24.05 -4.23
CA GLY A 818 -7.15 25.41 -4.08
C GLY A 818 -6.09 26.48 -3.90
N ALA A 819 -5.00 26.16 -3.22
CA ALA A 819 -3.84 27.07 -3.08
C ALA A 819 -3.12 27.35 -4.41
N LYS A 820 -3.27 26.49 -5.44
CA LYS A 820 -2.72 26.72 -6.79
C LYS A 820 -3.57 27.64 -7.67
N LYS A 821 -4.79 28.04 -7.26
CA LYS A 821 -5.59 29.02 -7.99
C LYS A 821 -5.29 30.46 -7.55
N ASP A 822 -4.61 30.63 -6.43
CA ASP A 822 -4.29 31.95 -5.85
C ASP A 822 -2.79 32.31 -6.02
N GLU A 823 -1.95 31.45 -6.65
CA GLU A 823 -0.63 31.72 -7.20
C GLU A 823 -0.70 31.72 -8.75
#